data_bb89a16fabd205fb46801f56b8fb478b
#
_entry.id   bb89a16fabd205fb46801f56b8fb478b
#
_cell.length_a   1.000
_cell.length_b   1.000
_cell.length_c   1.000
_cell.angle_alpha   90.00
_cell.angle_beta   90.00
_cell.angle_gamma   90.00
#
_symmetry.space_group_name_H-M   'P 1'
#
loop_
_entity.id
_entity.type
_entity.pdbx_description
1 polymer ?
#
loop_
_entity_poly.entity_id
_entity_poly.type
_entity_poly.pdbx_seq_one_letter_code
_entity_poly.pdbx_strand_id
1 'polypeptide(L)'
;VYLPMATLRPETVFGVTHTHVNPQGDYVIAEVDDEKWMISEEAQKKLSHQDRDIRVLEELKGGDVVGQYFRNPVTDDQVIMLPADFVDTDSGSGLVMSVPAHAPYDYIALQELKDSEETLQEYGITPNEVRNIEPKQIINTDEYTGLPAREACEKHGVSSQEDEKALEEATEEVYEKEFHNGKLNAKCGEYTSENVNSIKDVLIKDFEDAGYFDSIYDFSEKVVCRCGGEVIVSMQQSWFLEYGDKGWKDKVHSHLDDMNIIPGEKREDYEHTIDWLESWPSIRNYGLGTDLPFDEDFVVEPLSDSTIYMAFYTIRHVIQDVPADNLEPEFFDYVFNQEGTVEEIQDKTGIEKEVIEDAREQFDYWYPLDWRTSAYPLIQNHLTFMLFHHTALFEQEDWPRGIATWGLGKLEGKKMSSSKGHVELPDNAIQEYGADTTRFFIFASREPWQDFDWNTEDVEEYFNKIQNFYKRSKELYNTGKERENNRIDRYVLSRLQKITRDATKGMEDFQTRKSGLNGFFEVNSLINRYRNRAESLNKKVINEVVETQIKLMAPFTPHICEELWEEIGKEGFVSESEWPTPDQEKIDEAAESAEEFVRTVESDIRSLEELVDDDYEEIRIIISNKAKRNLFEEMIDLIEERPEFGEAMQKLIEKTESQPNEIEQYLKNYLESPGGLPDTVFDQDEEKEILQNNKEYLEEEFNTWIKIDTEEESEDQKAERAEPGKPAIIME
;
A
#
# COMPACT_ATOMS: atom_id res chain seq x y z
N VAL A 1 2.56 -39.63 37.77
CA VAL A 1 2.80 -38.24 37.33
C VAL A 1 3.33 -38.28 35.92
N TYR A 2 2.73 -37.56 35.03
CA TYR A 2 3.17 -37.39 33.65
C TYR A 2 4.09 -36.16 33.56
N LEU A 3 5.00 -36.18 32.59
CA LEU A 3 5.83 -35.05 32.22
C LEU A 3 5.50 -34.68 30.78
N PRO A 4 4.53 -33.81 30.55
CA PRO A 4 4.23 -33.36 29.23
C PRO A 4 5.36 -32.50 28.68
N MET A 5 5.78 -32.75 27.46
CA MET A 5 6.89 -32.05 26.79
C MET A 5 6.42 -31.58 25.43
N ALA A 6 6.31 -30.26 25.28
CA ALA A 6 5.78 -29.66 24.05
C ALA A 6 6.76 -29.84 22.87
N THR A 7 6.25 -30.21 21.72
CA THR A 7 7.03 -30.32 20.48
C THR A 7 6.20 -30.04 19.25
N LEU A 8 6.81 -29.43 18.25
CA LEU A 8 6.27 -29.29 16.90
C LEU A 8 6.68 -30.47 15.99
N ARG A 9 7.51 -31.38 16.52
CA ARG A 9 8.12 -32.51 15.81
C ARG A 9 7.78 -33.85 16.50
N PRO A 10 6.53 -34.35 16.33
CA PRO A 10 6.05 -35.55 17.03
C PRO A 10 6.92 -36.80 16.80
N GLU A 11 7.55 -36.93 15.64
CA GLU A 11 8.44 -38.01 15.28
C GLU A 11 9.65 -38.12 16.21
N THR A 12 10.08 -37.02 16.83
CA THR A 12 11.27 -36.98 17.67
C THR A 12 11.12 -37.82 18.95
N VAL A 13 9.89 -38.14 19.35
CA VAL A 13 9.61 -39.00 20.52
C VAL A 13 10.33 -40.33 20.46
N PHE A 14 10.60 -40.89 19.26
CA PHE A 14 11.35 -42.14 19.06
C PHE A 14 12.86 -41.99 19.34
N GLY A 15 13.38 -40.76 19.27
CA GLY A 15 14.78 -40.40 19.40
C GLY A 15 15.20 -39.94 20.79
N VAL A 16 14.24 -39.84 21.71
CA VAL A 16 14.49 -39.35 23.07
C VAL A 16 15.50 -40.23 23.79
N THR A 17 16.53 -39.64 24.37
CA THR A 17 17.58 -40.34 25.14
C THR A 17 17.60 -39.92 26.61
N HIS A 18 17.19 -38.72 26.91
CA HIS A 18 17.05 -38.14 28.26
C HIS A 18 16.07 -36.96 28.17
N THR A 19 15.80 -36.33 29.27
CA THR A 19 14.96 -35.16 29.40
C THR A 19 15.69 -34.04 30.11
N HIS A 20 15.31 -32.79 29.86
CA HIS A 20 15.89 -31.61 30.52
C HIS A 20 14.88 -30.84 31.34
N VAL A 21 15.37 -30.30 32.46
CA VAL A 21 14.64 -29.38 33.34
C VAL A 21 15.54 -28.22 33.72
N ASN A 22 14.99 -27.00 33.85
CA ASN A 22 15.74 -25.89 34.45
C ASN A 22 15.81 -26.10 35.97
N PRO A 23 17.00 -26.35 36.55
CA PRO A 23 17.10 -26.69 37.97
C PRO A 23 16.70 -25.54 38.91
N GLN A 24 16.77 -24.30 38.45
CA GLN A 24 16.36 -23.10 39.22
C GLN A 24 14.89 -22.72 38.98
N GLY A 25 14.24 -23.30 37.98
CA GLY A 25 12.86 -23.02 37.61
C GLY A 25 11.86 -23.43 38.70
N ASP A 26 10.74 -22.73 38.72
CA ASP A 26 9.59 -23.07 39.55
C ASP A 26 8.63 -23.99 38.80
N TYR A 27 8.30 -25.13 39.40
CA TYR A 27 7.42 -26.14 38.82
C TYR A 27 6.31 -26.51 39.79
N VAL A 28 5.26 -27.09 39.25
CA VAL A 28 4.13 -27.62 40.02
C VAL A 28 3.81 -29.04 39.58
N ILE A 29 3.39 -29.86 40.55
CA ILE A 29 2.60 -31.04 40.24
C ILE A 29 1.15 -30.62 40.34
N ALA A 30 0.43 -30.60 39.22
CA ALA A 30 -0.96 -30.24 39.15
C ALA A 30 -1.80 -31.43 38.68
N GLU A 31 -3.02 -31.48 39.15
CA GLU A 31 -4.05 -32.32 38.56
C GLU A 31 -4.67 -31.51 37.40
N VAL A 32 -4.51 -32.04 36.19
CA VAL A 32 -4.99 -31.45 34.94
C VAL A 32 -5.93 -32.47 34.32
N ASP A 33 -7.23 -32.16 34.20
CA ASP A 33 -8.24 -33.03 33.62
C ASP A 33 -8.17 -34.48 34.15
N ASP A 34 -8.15 -34.66 35.49
CA ASP A 34 -8.02 -35.94 36.18
C ASP A 34 -6.63 -36.64 36.11
N GLU A 35 -5.66 -36.02 35.45
CA GLU A 35 -4.29 -36.55 35.39
C GLU A 35 -3.31 -35.72 36.25
N LYS A 36 -2.23 -36.30 36.68
CA LYS A 36 -1.18 -35.56 37.42
C LYS A 36 -0.03 -35.22 36.49
N TRP A 37 0.14 -33.95 36.24
CA TRP A 37 1.21 -33.42 35.39
C TRP A 37 2.24 -32.67 36.23
N MET A 38 3.50 -32.78 35.87
CA MET A 38 4.54 -31.87 36.31
C MET A 38 4.80 -30.88 35.19
N ILE A 39 4.61 -29.60 35.44
CA ILE A 39 4.76 -28.48 34.49
C ILE A 39 5.35 -27.27 35.21
N SER A 40 5.87 -26.31 34.47
CA SER A 40 6.31 -25.04 35.04
C SER A 40 5.12 -24.26 35.63
N GLU A 41 5.40 -23.38 36.59
CA GLU A 41 4.38 -22.49 37.15
C GLU A 41 3.76 -21.60 36.06
N GLU A 42 4.57 -21.13 35.07
CA GLU A 42 4.08 -20.33 33.96
C GLU A 42 3.21 -21.14 32.98
N ALA A 43 3.60 -22.40 32.70
CA ALA A 43 2.75 -23.31 31.92
C ALA A 43 1.41 -23.55 32.61
N GLN A 44 1.39 -23.73 33.93
CA GLN A 44 0.15 -23.88 34.70
C GLN A 44 -0.77 -22.64 34.54
N LYS A 45 -0.20 -21.43 34.62
CA LYS A 45 -0.94 -20.19 34.44
C LYS A 45 -1.54 -20.11 33.04
N LYS A 46 -0.75 -20.38 31.98
CA LYS A 46 -1.21 -20.37 30.61
C LYS A 46 -2.30 -21.40 30.34
N LEU A 47 -2.11 -22.64 30.79
CA LEU A 47 -3.06 -23.71 30.57
C LEU A 47 -4.39 -23.49 31.31
N SER A 48 -4.39 -22.78 32.44
CA SER A 48 -5.64 -22.41 33.15
C SER A 48 -6.59 -21.52 32.33
N HIS A 49 -6.09 -20.95 31.23
CA HIS A 49 -6.88 -20.17 30.26
C HIS A 49 -7.30 -20.98 29.01
N GLN A 50 -7.03 -22.30 28.97
CA GLN A 50 -7.24 -23.15 27.79
C GLN A 50 -8.31 -24.24 28.00
N ASP A 51 -9.38 -23.94 28.77
CA ASP A 51 -10.50 -24.85 29.04
C ASP A 51 -10.02 -26.17 29.69
N ARG A 52 -9.09 -26.06 30.64
CA ARG A 52 -8.55 -27.17 31.46
C ARG A 52 -8.95 -27.01 32.91
N ASP A 53 -9.35 -28.11 33.58
CA ASP A 53 -9.51 -28.12 35.02
C ASP A 53 -8.16 -28.37 35.70
N ILE A 54 -7.58 -27.33 36.29
CA ILE A 54 -6.26 -27.39 36.88
C ILE A 54 -6.30 -27.12 38.37
N ARG A 55 -5.74 -28.04 39.12
CA ARG A 55 -5.57 -27.90 40.57
C ARG A 55 -4.12 -28.19 40.95
N VAL A 56 -3.40 -27.21 41.45
CA VAL A 56 -2.04 -27.39 41.98
C VAL A 56 -2.08 -28.26 43.23
N LEU A 57 -1.26 -29.30 43.24
CA LEU A 57 -1.13 -30.25 44.34
C LEU A 57 0.17 -30.04 45.15
N GLU A 58 1.27 -29.70 44.47
CA GLU A 58 2.59 -29.56 45.08
C GLU A 58 3.41 -28.55 44.25
N GLU A 59 4.21 -27.74 44.94
CA GLU A 59 5.19 -26.83 44.33
C GLU A 59 6.60 -27.43 44.55
N LEU A 60 7.48 -27.33 43.55
CA LEU A 60 8.83 -27.87 43.61
C LEU A 60 9.79 -27.05 42.73
N LYS A 61 11.08 -27.21 42.98
CA LYS A 61 12.12 -26.72 42.09
C LYS A 61 12.51 -27.78 41.05
N GLY A 62 12.90 -27.35 39.85
CA GLY A 62 13.37 -28.29 38.83
C GLY A 62 14.52 -29.17 39.31
N GLY A 63 15.41 -28.64 40.18
CA GLY A 63 16.49 -29.40 40.82
C GLY A 63 16.04 -30.61 41.63
N ASP A 64 14.83 -30.64 42.16
CA ASP A 64 14.29 -31.71 42.97
C ASP A 64 14.03 -33.00 42.16
N VAL A 65 13.90 -32.90 40.85
CA VAL A 65 13.64 -34.02 39.93
C VAL A 65 14.83 -34.41 39.07
N VAL A 66 15.90 -33.65 39.13
CA VAL A 66 17.16 -34.01 38.45
C VAL A 66 17.69 -35.34 38.97
N GLY A 67 18.14 -36.21 38.05
CA GLY A 67 18.60 -37.54 38.34
C GLY A 67 17.51 -38.62 38.49
N GLN A 68 16.24 -38.25 38.46
CA GLN A 68 15.14 -39.22 38.45
C GLN A 68 14.97 -39.84 37.06
N TYR A 69 14.38 -41.03 37.01
CA TYR A 69 14.12 -41.78 35.80
C TYR A 69 12.65 -41.79 35.47
N PHE A 70 12.34 -41.54 34.21
CA PHE A 70 11.01 -41.55 33.64
C PHE A 70 10.90 -42.53 32.47
N ARG A 71 9.71 -42.87 32.08
CA ARG A 71 9.46 -43.82 30.98
C ARG A 71 8.86 -43.12 29.80
N ASN A 72 9.48 -43.23 28.62
CA ASN A 72 8.91 -42.81 27.37
C ASN A 72 7.75 -43.76 27.01
N PRO A 73 6.50 -43.27 26.91
CA PRO A 73 5.36 -44.17 26.69
C PRO A 73 5.33 -44.79 25.27
N VAL A 74 5.97 -44.17 24.30
CA VAL A 74 6.01 -44.63 22.90
C VAL A 74 7.05 -45.74 22.69
N THR A 75 8.25 -45.58 23.29
CA THR A 75 9.37 -46.53 23.08
C THR A 75 9.56 -47.49 24.21
N ASP A 76 8.94 -47.28 25.33
CA ASP A 76 9.11 -48.04 26.57
C ASP A 76 10.49 -47.87 27.24
N ASP A 77 11.34 -46.96 26.72
CA ASP A 77 12.67 -46.70 27.26
C ASP A 77 12.61 -45.92 28.56
N GLN A 78 13.53 -46.21 29.48
CA GLN A 78 13.78 -45.37 30.65
C GLN A 78 14.74 -44.24 30.31
N VAL A 79 14.37 -43.01 30.60
CA VAL A 79 15.15 -41.78 30.37
C VAL A 79 15.40 -41.06 31.68
N ILE A 80 16.57 -40.48 31.83
CA ILE A 80 16.98 -39.72 33.01
C ILE A 80 16.69 -38.25 32.82
N MET A 81 16.26 -37.55 33.89
CA MET A 81 16.15 -36.09 33.93
C MET A 81 17.50 -35.46 34.21
N LEU A 82 17.97 -34.59 33.34
CA LEU A 82 19.22 -33.87 33.45
C LEU A 82 18.98 -32.34 33.60
N PRO A 83 19.89 -31.64 34.30
CA PRO A 83 19.79 -30.20 34.42
C PRO A 83 20.20 -29.52 33.12
N ALA A 84 19.51 -28.44 32.74
CA ALA A 84 19.91 -27.58 31.62
C ALA A 84 19.37 -26.17 31.81
N ASP A 85 20.27 -25.17 31.72
CA ASP A 85 19.93 -23.77 31.93
C ASP A 85 19.16 -23.17 30.72
N PHE A 86 19.30 -23.76 29.53
CA PHE A 86 18.58 -23.32 28.32
C PHE A 86 17.09 -23.63 28.36
N VAL A 87 16.61 -24.47 29.27
CA VAL A 87 15.17 -24.78 29.36
C VAL A 87 14.40 -23.56 29.84
N ASP A 88 13.60 -23.00 28.92
CA ASP A 88 12.74 -21.87 29.19
C ASP A 88 11.45 -22.33 29.88
N THR A 89 11.25 -21.88 31.13
CA THR A 89 10.06 -22.18 31.92
C THR A 89 8.80 -21.46 31.42
N ASP A 90 8.98 -20.40 30.59
CA ASP A 90 7.86 -19.62 29.99
C ASP A 90 7.33 -20.27 28.72
N SER A 91 7.97 -21.27 28.15
CA SER A 91 7.61 -21.91 26.89
C SER A 91 7.09 -23.34 27.07
N GLY A 92 5.96 -23.63 26.41
CA GLY A 92 5.33 -24.97 26.43
C GLY A 92 5.02 -25.44 27.83
N SER A 93 5.57 -26.58 28.24
CA SER A 93 5.40 -27.17 29.60
C SER A 93 6.53 -26.83 30.57
N GLY A 94 7.56 -26.12 30.10
CA GLY A 94 8.79 -25.89 30.88
C GLY A 94 9.69 -27.13 31.00
N LEU A 95 9.43 -28.21 30.27
CA LEU A 95 10.21 -29.43 30.21
C LEU A 95 10.58 -29.76 28.77
N VAL A 96 11.77 -30.32 28.54
CA VAL A 96 12.27 -30.66 27.22
C VAL A 96 12.61 -32.13 27.10
N MET A 97 12.06 -32.81 26.07
CA MET A 97 12.55 -34.11 25.66
C MET A 97 13.79 -33.94 24.80
N SER A 98 14.90 -34.58 25.22
CA SER A 98 16.18 -34.40 24.53
C SER A 98 16.39 -35.43 23.44
N VAL A 99 16.67 -34.90 22.23
CA VAL A 99 16.92 -35.68 21.00
C VAL A 99 18.26 -35.27 20.37
N PRO A 100 19.37 -35.52 21.02
CA PRO A 100 20.70 -34.98 20.69
C PRO A 100 21.24 -35.42 19.32
N ALA A 101 20.57 -36.33 18.62
CA ALA A 101 20.92 -36.67 17.25
C ALA A 101 20.37 -35.63 16.23
N HIS A 102 19.26 -34.94 16.58
CA HIS A 102 18.45 -34.09 15.70
C HIS A 102 18.27 -32.64 16.16
N ALA A 103 18.59 -32.35 17.42
CA ALA A 103 18.51 -31.03 18.02
C ALA A 103 19.92 -30.54 18.45
N PRO A 104 20.47 -29.50 17.81
CA PRO A 104 21.77 -28.92 18.16
C PRO A 104 21.89 -28.47 19.60
N TYR A 105 20.87 -27.81 20.16
CA TYR A 105 20.84 -27.44 21.59
C TYR A 105 21.01 -28.66 22.51
N ASP A 106 20.25 -29.72 22.28
CA ASP A 106 20.29 -30.94 23.05
C ASP A 106 21.66 -31.63 22.96
N TYR A 107 22.27 -31.59 21.76
CA TYR A 107 23.56 -32.18 21.52
C TYR A 107 24.65 -31.49 22.34
N ILE A 108 24.71 -30.16 22.29
CA ILE A 108 25.71 -29.37 23.03
C ILE A 108 25.50 -29.50 24.53
N ALA A 109 24.25 -29.37 24.99
CA ALA A 109 23.95 -29.55 26.44
C ALA A 109 24.40 -30.91 26.95
N LEU A 110 24.17 -31.99 26.18
CA LEU A 110 24.64 -33.32 26.55
C LEU A 110 26.18 -33.41 26.57
N GLN A 111 26.90 -32.77 25.61
CA GLN A 111 28.37 -32.79 25.60
C GLN A 111 28.94 -32.05 26.82
N GLU A 112 28.44 -30.89 27.16
CA GLU A 112 28.87 -30.13 28.33
C GLU A 112 28.65 -30.90 29.64
N LEU A 113 27.48 -31.55 29.78
CA LEU A 113 27.21 -32.38 30.95
C LEU A 113 28.12 -33.60 31.03
N LYS A 114 28.52 -34.22 29.91
CA LYS A 114 29.50 -35.34 29.91
C LYS A 114 30.87 -34.93 30.45
N ASP A 115 31.23 -33.66 30.26
CA ASP A 115 32.51 -33.11 30.72
C ASP A 115 32.45 -32.45 32.12
N SER A 116 31.22 -32.20 32.66
CA SER A 116 31.00 -31.51 33.93
C SER A 116 30.71 -32.50 35.09
N GLU A 117 31.75 -33.12 35.65
CA GLU A 117 31.60 -34.03 36.81
C GLU A 117 31.08 -33.33 38.07
N GLU A 118 31.38 -32.04 38.26
CA GLU A 118 30.98 -31.26 39.43
C GLU A 118 29.46 -31.07 39.43
N THR A 119 28.87 -30.64 38.30
CA THR A 119 27.44 -30.47 38.14
C THR A 119 26.69 -31.79 38.36
N LEU A 120 27.18 -32.89 37.80
CA LEU A 120 26.53 -34.18 37.96
C LEU A 120 26.54 -34.67 39.42
N GLN A 121 27.68 -34.44 40.14
CA GLN A 121 27.80 -34.82 41.57
C GLN A 121 26.88 -33.99 42.45
N GLU A 122 26.65 -32.73 42.15
CA GLU A 122 25.70 -31.86 42.88
C GLU A 122 24.31 -32.49 42.95
N TYR A 123 23.85 -33.10 41.85
CA TYR A 123 22.56 -33.77 41.79
C TYR A 123 22.61 -35.27 42.04
N GLY A 124 23.75 -35.81 42.50
CA GLY A 124 23.91 -37.22 42.84
C GLY A 124 23.92 -38.18 41.64
N ILE A 125 24.18 -37.67 40.44
CA ILE A 125 24.23 -38.45 39.21
C ILE A 125 25.64 -39.01 39.02
N THR A 126 25.71 -40.29 38.67
CA THR A 126 27.00 -40.94 38.37
C THR A 126 27.50 -40.46 37.00
N PRO A 127 28.72 -39.87 36.87
CA PRO A 127 29.19 -39.34 35.56
C PRO A 127 29.17 -40.38 34.43
N ASN A 128 29.41 -41.66 34.75
CA ASN A 128 29.35 -42.71 33.74
C ASN A 128 27.94 -42.97 33.17
N GLU A 129 26.89 -42.67 33.90
CA GLU A 129 25.51 -42.77 33.39
C GLU A 129 25.28 -41.80 32.25
N VAL A 130 25.71 -40.55 32.39
CA VAL A 130 25.57 -39.52 31.37
C VAL A 130 26.55 -39.75 30.20
N ARG A 131 27.80 -40.15 30.49
CA ARG A 131 28.79 -40.45 29.43
C ARG A 131 28.37 -41.58 28.51
N ASN A 132 27.57 -42.53 29.00
CA ASN A 132 27.05 -43.65 28.22
C ASN A 132 25.79 -43.32 27.42
N ILE A 133 25.23 -42.12 27.55
CA ILE A 133 24.10 -41.68 26.70
C ILE A 133 24.60 -41.45 25.28
N GLU A 134 24.15 -42.30 24.35
CA GLU A 134 24.45 -42.17 22.92
C GLU A 134 23.25 -41.51 22.19
N PRO A 135 23.49 -40.48 21.34
CA PRO A 135 22.45 -39.92 20.51
C PRO A 135 21.79 -40.96 19.64
N LYS A 136 20.46 -40.97 19.57
CA LYS A 136 19.64 -41.95 18.87
C LYS A 136 19.11 -41.31 17.55
N GLN A 137 19.83 -41.57 16.46
CA GLN A 137 19.35 -41.11 15.14
C GLN A 137 18.10 -41.91 14.70
N ILE A 138 17.03 -41.19 14.31
CA ILE A 138 15.74 -41.74 13.87
C ILE A 138 15.37 -41.31 12.48
N ILE A 139 15.97 -40.26 11.97
CA ILE A 139 15.73 -39.70 10.62
C ILE A 139 16.98 -39.91 9.78
N ASN A 140 16.79 -40.44 8.58
CA ASN A 140 17.85 -40.57 7.58
C ASN A 140 17.60 -39.51 6.48
N THR A 141 18.67 -38.83 6.10
CA THR A 141 18.71 -37.90 4.98
C THR A 141 20.05 -38.03 4.27
N ASP A 142 20.09 -37.74 2.97
CA ASP A 142 21.33 -37.73 2.18
C ASP A 142 22.20 -36.48 2.46
N GLU A 143 21.71 -35.57 3.26
CA GLU A 143 22.36 -34.27 3.59
C GLU A 143 23.46 -34.43 4.67
N TYR A 144 23.39 -35.48 5.51
CA TYR A 144 24.31 -35.72 6.58
C TYR A 144 24.90 -37.12 6.49
N THR A 145 26.21 -37.26 6.80
CA THR A 145 26.90 -38.54 6.78
C THR A 145 27.01 -39.19 8.18
N GLY A 146 26.80 -38.40 9.21
CA GLY A 146 26.76 -38.81 10.60
C GLY A 146 25.56 -38.23 11.34
N LEU A 147 25.74 -37.89 12.61
CA LEU A 147 24.69 -37.28 13.43
C LEU A 147 24.39 -35.85 12.94
N PRO A 148 23.17 -35.56 12.46
CA PRO A 148 22.81 -34.24 11.93
C PRO A 148 23.14 -33.08 12.88
N ALA A 149 22.74 -33.17 14.14
CA ALA A 149 22.99 -32.12 15.12
C ALA A 149 24.49 -31.87 15.34
N ARG A 150 25.32 -32.91 15.39
CA ARG A 150 26.75 -32.76 15.53
C ARG A 150 27.38 -32.09 14.32
N GLU A 151 27.08 -32.57 13.12
CA GLU A 151 27.64 -32.02 11.87
C GLU A 151 27.24 -30.55 11.68
N ALA A 152 26.02 -30.17 12.03
CA ALA A 152 25.58 -28.79 12.00
C ALA A 152 26.30 -27.91 13.03
N CYS A 153 26.45 -28.37 14.29
CA CYS A 153 27.21 -27.65 15.30
C CYS A 153 28.68 -27.44 14.88
N GLU A 154 29.33 -28.48 14.33
CA GLU A 154 30.72 -28.38 13.84
C GLU A 154 30.82 -27.38 12.67
N LYS A 155 29.86 -27.39 11.77
CA LYS A 155 29.81 -26.49 10.60
C LYS A 155 29.63 -25.01 10.98
N HIS A 156 28.76 -24.72 11.95
CA HIS A 156 28.47 -23.37 12.43
C HIS A 156 29.41 -22.92 13.54
N GLY A 157 30.35 -23.79 13.97
CA GLY A 157 31.37 -23.46 14.98
C GLY A 157 30.81 -23.33 16.40
N VAL A 158 29.73 -24.04 16.69
CA VAL A 158 29.11 -24.07 18.02
C VAL A 158 30.00 -24.81 18.97
N SER A 159 30.34 -24.22 20.12
CA SER A 159 31.22 -24.78 21.16
C SER A 159 30.57 -24.85 22.53
N SER A 160 29.54 -24.06 22.80
CA SER A 160 28.81 -24.04 24.07
C SER A 160 27.35 -23.62 23.90
N GLN A 161 26.55 -23.80 24.95
CA GLN A 161 25.16 -23.34 25.01
C GLN A 161 25.03 -21.79 24.92
N GLU A 162 26.12 -21.05 25.22
CA GLU A 162 26.16 -19.59 25.14
C GLU A 162 26.27 -19.06 23.69
N ASP A 163 26.58 -19.94 22.73
CA ASP A 163 26.68 -19.58 21.28
C ASP A 163 25.30 -19.50 20.62
N GLU A 164 24.34 -18.80 21.23
CA GLU A 164 22.90 -18.76 20.85
C GLU A 164 22.68 -18.61 19.36
N LYS A 165 23.29 -17.60 18.74
CA LYS A 165 23.09 -17.32 17.30
C LYS A 165 23.57 -18.47 16.40
N ALA A 166 24.72 -19.08 16.72
CA ALA A 166 25.24 -20.21 15.95
C ALA A 166 24.40 -21.48 16.18
N LEU A 167 23.83 -21.64 17.39
CA LEU A 167 22.90 -22.70 17.71
C LEU A 167 21.57 -22.55 16.96
N GLU A 168 21.03 -21.35 16.85
CA GLU A 168 19.84 -21.06 16.04
C GLU A 168 20.08 -21.43 14.58
N GLU A 169 21.17 -20.93 13.96
CA GLU A 169 21.51 -21.22 12.56
C GLU A 169 21.71 -22.75 12.33
N ALA A 170 22.34 -23.44 13.27
CA ALA A 170 22.50 -24.89 13.20
C ALA A 170 21.18 -25.65 13.35
N THR A 171 20.26 -25.15 14.20
CA THR A 171 18.93 -25.74 14.43
C THR A 171 18.03 -25.57 13.22
N GLU A 172 17.98 -24.37 12.64
CA GLU A 172 17.24 -24.11 11.42
C GLU A 172 17.71 -25.03 10.28
N GLU A 173 19.04 -25.15 10.09
CA GLU A 173 19.59 -26.00 9.04
C GLU A 173 19.17 -27.47 9.20
N VAL A 174 19.28 -28.02 10.41
CA VAL A 174 18.90 -29.43 10.66
C VAL A 174 17.41 -29.63 10.44
N TYR A 175 16.58 -28.73 10.97
CA TYR A 175 15.13 -28.87 10.91
C TYR A 175 14.61 -28.74 9.47
N GLU A 176 15.11 -27.79 8.71
CA GLU A 176 14.74 -27.61 7.29
C GLU A 176 15.07 -28.86 6.47
N LYS A 177 16.32 -29.37 6.59
CA LYS A 177 16.78 -30.51 5.82
C LYS A 177 16.05 -31.79 6.18
N GLU A 178 15.86 -32.05 7.49
CA GLU A 178 15.15 -33.22 7.95
C GLU A 178 13.66 -33.19 7.62
N PHE A 179 13.03 -32.02 7.69
CA PHE A 179 11.61 -31.85 7.34
C PHE A 179 11.36 -32.11 5.86
N HIS A 180 12.18 -31.54 4.97
CA HIS A 180 11.97 -31.65 3.52
C HIS A 180 12.49 -32.96 2.93
N ASN A 181 13.61 -33.48 3.40
CA ASN A 181 14.31 -34.61 2.79
C ASN A 181 14.43 -35.84 3.70
N GLY A 182 13.96 -35.73 4.95
CA GLY A 182 14.10 -36.77 5.95
C GLY A 182 13.11 -37.93 5.82
N LYS A 183 13.57 -39.13 6.10
CA LYS A 183 12.75 -40.33 6.22
C LYS A 183 13.00 -41.02 7.55
N LEU A 184 11.93 -41.49 8.17
CA LEU A 184 12.02 -42.24 9.44
C LEU A 184 12.75 -43.59 9.22
N ASN A 185 13.61 -43.97 10.11
CA ASN A 185 14.35 -45.22 10.03
C ASN A 185 13.68 -46.35 10.85
N ALA A 186 14.28 -47.53 10.85
CA ALA A 186 13.74 -48.73 11.49
C ALA A 186 13.49 -48.62 13.00
N LYS A 187 14.01 -47.59 13.70
CA LYS A 187 13.73 -47.33 15.11
C LYS A 187 12.33 -46.74 15.35
N CYS A 188 11.67 -46.25 14.29
CA CYS A 188 10.32 -45.70 14.35
C CYS A 188 9.22 -46.75 14.10
N GLY A 189 9.56 -48.04 14.16
CA GLY A 189 8.60 -49.16 14.08
C GLY A 189 7.81 -49.16 12.76
N GLU A 190 6.51 -49.14 12.86
CA GLU A 190 5.58 -49.18 11.71
C GLU A 190 5.68 -47.96 10.78
N TYR A 191 6.17 -46.83 11.28
CA TYR A 191 6.35 -45.60 10.50
C TYR A 191 7.70 -45.57 9.72
N THR A 192 8.40 -46.68 9.64
CA THR A 192 9.68 -46.80 8.92
C THR A 192 9.52 -46.45 7.43
N SER A 193 10.43 -45.61 6.94
CA SER A 193 10.49 -45.11 5.56
C SER A 193 9.44 -44.01 5.17
N GLU A 194 8.59 -43.63 6.10
CA GLU A 194 7.70 -42.48 5.89
C GLU A 194 8.48 -41.15 5.87
N ASN A 195 8.01 -40.18 5.09
CA ASN A 195 8.62 -38.87 5.03
C ASN A 195 8.21 -38.02 6.25
N VAL A 196 9.15 -37.28 6.83
CA VAL A 196 8.91 -36.46 8.03
C VAL A 196 7.79 -35.44 7.79
N ASN A 197 7.78 -34.76 6.64
CA ASN A 197 6.78 -33.73 6.32
C ASN A 197 5.34 -34.25 6.17
N SER A 198 5.15 -35.52 5.84
CA SER A 198 3.82 -36.09 5.59
C SER A 198 3.29 -36.95 6.73
N ILE A 199 4.16 -37.38 7.67
CA ILE A 199 3.74 -38.30 8.73
C ILE A 199 3.24 -37.57 9.99
N LYS A 200 3.49 -36.28 10.12
CA LYS A 200 3.21 -35.49 11.32
C LYS A 200 1.79 -35.68 11.85
N ASP A 201 0.79 -35.44 11.01
CA ASP A 201 -0.62 -35.49 11.42
C ASP A 201 -1.08 -36.89 11.77
N VAL A 202 -0.50 -37.90 11.11
CA VAL A 202 -0.77 -39.32 11.42
C VAL A 202 -0.23 -39.69 12.79
N LEU A 203 1.02 -39.28 13.09
CA LEU A 203 1.64 -39.54 14.41
C LEU A 203 0.87 -38.85 15.54
N ILE A 204 0.49 -37.59 15.34
CA ILE A 204 -0.31 -36.85 16.34
C ILE A 204 -1.58 -37.61 16.63
N LYS A 205 -2.34 -37.97 15.61
CA LYS A 205 -3.60 -38.69 15.76
C LYS A 205 -3.42 -40.06 16.43
N ASP A 206 -2.48 -40.87 15.95
CA ASP A 206 -2.27 -42.21 16.45
C ASP A 206 -1.84 -42.20 17.94
N PHE A 207 -1.04 -41.19 18.33
CA PHE A 207 -0.59 -41.06 19.73
C PHE A 207 -1.60 -40.38 20.64
N GLU A 208 -2.48 -39.49 20.11
CA GLU A 208 -3.65 -38.99 20.83
C GLU A 208 -4.65 -40.13 21.08
N ASP A 209 -4.96 -40.95 20.07
CA ASP A 209 -5.82 -42.13 20.20
C ASP A 209 -5.28 -43.16 21.18
N ALA A 210 -3.95 -43.24 21.32
CA ALA A 210 -3.26 -44.11 22.31
C ALA A 210 -3.17 -43.47 23.69
N GLY A 211 -3.53 -42.22 23.88
CA GLY A 211 -3.42 -41.47 25.15
C GLY A 211 -1.97 -41.13 25.55
N TYR A 212 -1.07 -41.00 24.58
CA TYR A 212 0.32 -40.58 24.78
C TYR A 212 0.56 -39.10 24.48
N PHE A 213 -0.25 -38.51 23.63
CA PHE A 213 -0.17 -37.11 23.26
C PHE A 213 -1.44 -36.38 23.67
N ASP A 214 -1.26 -35.07 23.85
CA ASP A 214 -2.33 -34.10 24.06
C ASP A 214 -1.90 -32.80 23.40
N SER A 215 -2.84 -31.93 23.13
CA SER A 215 -2.60 -30.66 22.43
C SER A 215 -2.70 -29.48 23.39
N ILE A 216 -1.73 -28.58 23.33
CA ILE A 216 -1.75 -27.29 24.02
C ILE A 216 -1.53 -26.16 22.98
N TYR A 217 -2.00 -24.97 23.28
CA TYR A 217 -1.79 -23.80 22.45
C TYR A 217 -0.82 -22.84 23.11
N ASP A 218 0.24 -22.48 22.41
CA ASP A 218 1.22 -21.50 22.87
C ASP A 218 1.77 -20.72 21.65
N PHE A 219 2.36 -19.56 21.91
CA PHE A 219 3.07 -18.82 20.88
C PHE A 219 4.46 -19.41 20.67
N SER A 220 4.97 -19.31 19.44
CA SER A 220 6.35 -19.71 19.13
C SER A 220 7.42 -18.84 19.81
N GLU A 221 7.05 -17.60 20.15
CA GLU A 221 7.89 -16.63 20.85
C GLU A 221 7.05 -15.85 21.86
N LYS A 222 7.71 -15.27 22.88
CA LYS A 222 7.02 -14.42 23.86
C LYS A 222 6.44 -13.17 23.22
N VAL A 223 5.12 -13.05 23.25
CA VAL A 223 4.38 -11.90 22.73
C VAL A 223 4.01 -10.97 23.86
N VAL A 224 4.27 -9.68 23.69
CA VAL A 224 3.87 -8.63 24.63
C VAL A 224 2.96 -7.61 23.98
N CYS A 225 1.94 -7.17 24.68
CA CYS A 225 1.04 -6.13 24.20
C CYS A 225 1.67 -4.73 24.32
N ARG A 226 1.01 -3.73 23.76
CA ARG A 226 1.49 -2.32 23.85
C ARG A 226 1.59 -1.78 25.29
N CYS A 227 0.86 -2.37 26.21
CA CYS A 227 0.91 -2.02 27.63
C CYS A 227 2.06 -2.70 28.39
N GLY A 228 2.84 -3.58 27.74
CA GLY A 228 3.91 -4.37 28.34
C GLY A 228 3.45 -5.69 28.98
N GLY A 229 2.13 -5.97 28.97
CA GLY A 229 1.58 -7.23 29.48
C GLY A 229 1.88 -8.39 28.52
N GLU A 230 2.10 -9.58 29.07
CA GLU A 230 2.26 -10.80 28.29
C GLU A 230 0.94 -11.20 27.61
N VAL A 231 1.04 -11.65 26.37
CA VAL A 231 -0.10 -12.16 25.58
C VAL A 231 -0.05 -13.67 25.61
N ILE A 232 -1.15 -14.30 26.02
CA ILE A 232 -1.29 -15.75 26.09
C ILE A 232 -2.47 -16.21 25.23
N VAL A 233 -2.48 -17.49 24.86
CA VAL A 233 -3.63 -18.09 24.20
C VAL A 233 -4.69 -18.44 25.25
N SER A 234 -5.92 -17.96 25.05
CA SER A 234 -7.06 -18.23 25.89
C SER A 234 -8.20 -18.83 25.09
N MET A 235 -8.85 -19.85 25.60
CA MET A 235 -10.07 -20.40 25.05
C MET A 235 -11.28 -19.76 25.75
N GLN A 236 -12.19 -19.22 24.96
CA GLN A 236 -13.39 -18.58 25.47
C GLN A 236 -14.58 -18.95 24.59
N GLN A 237 -15.74 -19.08 25.24
CA GLN A 237 -16.99 -19.15 24.46
C GLN A 237 -17.23 -17.80 23.79
N SER A 238 -17.61 -17.82 22.52
CA SER A 238 -17.84 -16.62 21.75
C SER A 238 -19.00 -16.81 20.76
N TRP A 239 -19.57 -15.69 20.32
CA TRP A 239 -20.47 -15.66 19.19
C TRP A 239 -19.67 -15.34 17.93
N PHE A 240 -19.98 -16.05 16.86
CA PHE A 240 -19.27 -15.92 15.59
C PHE A 240 -20.21 -15.46 14.49
N LEU A 241 -19.69 -14.58 13.62
CA LEU A 241 -20.25 -14.31 12.30
C LEU A 241 -19.67 -15.34 11.32
N GLU A 242 -20.54 -16.07 10.63
CA GLU A 242 -20.16 -17.14 9.72
C GLU A 242 -19.96 -16.58 8.30
N TYR A 243 -18.85 -15.86 8.09
CA TYR A 243 -18.46 -15.35 6.77
C TYR A 243 -18.10 -16.47 5.78
N GLY A 244 -17.84 -17.69 6.28
CA GLY A 244 -17.59 -18.89 5.48
C GLY A 244 -18.80 -19.39 4.69
N ASP A 245 -20.03 -18.87 4.95
CA ASP A 245 -21.21 -19.26 4.18
C ASP A 245 -21.04 -18.97 2.69
N LYS A 246 -21.11 -20.03 1.89
CA LYS A 246 -20.86 -19.92 0.45
C LYS A 246 -21.86 -18.99 -0.26
N GLY A 247 -23.13 -19.03 0.14
CA GLY A 247 -24.14 -18.19 -0.50
C GLY A 247 -23.92 -16.71 -0.20
N TRP A 248 -23.43 -16.41 1.00
CA TRP A 248 -23.08 -15.05 1.38
C TRP A 248 -21.82 -14.57 0.66
N LYS A 249 -20.76 -15.39 0.58
CA LYS A 249 -19.55 -15.10 -0.22
C LYS A 249 -19.89 -14.84 -1.69
N ASP A 250 -20.70 -15.70 -2.31
CA ASP A 250 -21.12 -15.53 -3.72
C ASP A 250 -21.86 -14.18 -3.93
N LYS A 251 -22.68 -13.77 -2.96
CA LYS A 251 -23.40 -12.48 -2.98
C LYS A 251 -22.44 -11.29 -2.87
N VAL A 252 -21.45 -11.36 -1.99
CA VAL A 252 -20.44 -10.32 -1.79
C VAL A 252 -19.52 -10.20 -3.01
N HIS A 253 -19.09 -11.31 -3.62
CA HIS A 253 -18.33 -11.29 -4.87
C HIS A 253 -19.11 -10.62 -6.00
N SER A 254 -20.39 -10.99 -6.18
CA SER A 254 -21.24 -10.35 -7.19
C SER A 254 -21.37 -8.84 -6.97
N HIS A 255 -21.47 -8.42 -5.71
CA HIS A 255 -21.50 -7.00 -5.38
C HIS A 255 -20.16 -6.32 -5.69
N LEU A 256 -19.03 -6.92 -5.32
CA LEU A 256 -17.71 -6.41 -5.59
C LEU A 256 -17.45 -6.21 -7.10
N ASP A 257 -17.98 -7.11 -7.97
CA ASP A 257 -17.86 -6.98 -9.41
C ASP A 257 -18.50 -5.70 -9.96
N ASP A 258 -19.60 -5.28 -9.38
CA ASP A 258 -20.34 -4.06 -9.76
C ASP A 258 -19.75 -2.77 -9.14
N MET A 259 -18.84 -2.88 -8.16
CA MET A 259 -18.29 -1.74 -7.42
C MET A 259 -17.13 -1.04 -8.14
N ASN A 260 -16.99 0.26 -7.89
CA ASN A 260 -15.80 1.02 -8.23
C ASN A 260 -14.75 0.88 -7.13
N ILE A 261 -13.62 0.26 -7.42
CA ILE A 261 -12.49 0.12 -6.50
C ILE A 261 -11.33 1.01 -6.93
N ILE A 262 -10.87 1.87 -6.02
CA ILE A 262 -9.72 2.76 -6.27
C ILE A 262 -8.63 2.52 -5.20
N PRO A 263 -7.39 2.23 -5.65
CA PRO A 263 -7.01 1.92 -7.03
C PRO A 263 -7.51 0.53 -7.46
N GLY A 264 -7.75 0.35 -8.76
CA GLY A 264 -8.35 -0.88 -9.30
C GLY A 264 -7.57 -2.16 -8.97
N GLU A 265 -6.25 -2.05 -8.81
CA GLU A 265 -5.37 -3.16 -8.40
C GLU A 265 -5.71 -3.75 -7.02
N LYS A 266 -6.40 -2.98 -6.16
CA LYS A 266 -6.81 -3.43 -4.83
C LYS A 266 -8.03 -4.36 -4.83
N ARG A 267 -8.68 -4.57 -5.96
CA ARG A 267 -9.79 -5.51 -6.10
C ARG A 267 -9.38 -6.94 -5.69
N GLU A 268 -8.21 -7.39 -6.12
CA GLU A 268 -7.67 -8.72 -5.77
C GLU A 268 -7.49 -8.92 -4.25
N ASP A 269 -7.13 -7.85 -3.52
CA ASP A 269 -7.00 -7.92 -2.06
C ASP A 269 -8.37 -8.18 -1.39
N TYR A 270 -9.46 -7.59 -1.90
CA TYR A 270 -10.83 -7.87 -1.42
C TYR A 270 -11.27 -9.29 -1.77
N GLU A 271 -11.09 -9.72 -3.02
CA GLU A 271 -11.42 -11.08 -3.47
C GLU A 271 -10.73 -12.13 -2.58
N HIS A 272 -9.43 -11.97 -2.39
CA HIS A 272 -8.66 -12.86 -1.51
C HIS A 272 -9.18 -12.84 -0.06
N THR A 273 -9.53 -11.66 0.48
CA THR A 273 -10.04 -11.56 1.85
C THR A 273 -11.41 -12.21 1.98
N ILE A 274 -12.32 -12.03 1.02
CA ILE A 274 -13.64 -12.69 1.00
C ILE A 274 -13.46 -14.21 0.99
N ASP A 275 -12.56 -14.72 0.15
CA ASP A 275 -12.30 -16.17 0.05
C ASP A 275 -11.71 -16.75 1.33
N TRP A 276 -10.80 -16.01 1.96
CA TRP A 276 -10.09 -16.43 3.18
C TRP A 276 -10.96 -16.39 4.44
N LEU A 277 -11.91 -15.46 4.55
CA LEU A 277 -12.74 -15.31 5.74
C LEU A 277 -13.60 -16.56 5.97
N GLU A 278 -13.58 -17.02 7.22
CA GLU A 278 -14.40 -18.12 7.75
C GLU A 278 -15.22 -17.61 8.94
N SER A 279 -15.26 -18.33 10.06
CA SER A 279 -15.94 -17.86 11.28
C SER A 279 -15.13 -16.74 11.95
N TRP A 280 -15.78 -15.63 12.27
CA TRP A 280 -15.15 -14.47 12.90
C TRP A 280 -15.78 -14.20 14.28
N PRO A 281 -14.99 -14.14 15.38
CA PRO A 281 -15.51 -13.81 16.71
C PRO A 281 -15.98 -12.34 16.72
N SER A 282 -17.28 -12.16 16.89
CA SER A 282 -17.92 -10.85 16.76
C SER A 282 -18.18 -10.12 18.07
N ILE A 283 -17.71 -10.68 19.19
CA ILE A 283 -17.99 -10.18 20.54
C ILE A 283 -16.72 -10.11 21.40
N ARG A 284 -16.82 -9.35 22.49
CA ARG A 284 -15.84 -9.29 23.58
C ARG A 284 -16.54 -9.30 24.93
N ASN A 285 -15.86 -9.81 25.94
CA ASN A 285 -16.34 -9.78 27.33
C ASN A 285 -15.74 -8.61 28.13
N TYR A 286 -15.10 -7.64 27.48
CA TYR A 286 -14.48 -6.47 28.11
C TYR A 286 -14.40 -5.29 27.14
N GLY A 287 -14.24 -4.10 27.69
CA GLY A 287 -14.00 -2.86 26.93
C GLY A 287 -15.26 -2.03 26.75
N LEU A 288 -15.15 -1.04 25.86
CA LEU A 288 -16.27 -0.20 25.44
C LEU A 288 -16.86 -0.78 24.14
N GLY A 289 -18.16 -0.77 24.02
CA GLY A 289 -18.89 -1.25 22.85
C GLY A 289 -20.39 -1.23 23.08
N THR A 290 -21.13 -1.67 22.09
CA THR A 290 -22.57 -1.88 22.15
C THR A 290 -22.83 -3.24 22.79
N ASP A 291 -23.67 -3.31 23.81
CA ASP A 291 -24.07 -4.58 24.45
C ASP A 291 -24.73 -5.49 23.41
N LEU A 292 -24.42 -6.79 23.45
CA LEU A 292 -25.03 -7.75 22.54
C LEU A 292 -26.52 -7.94 22.95
N PRO A 293 -27.50 -7.66 22.08
CA PRO A 293 -28.91 -7.57 22.48
C PRO A 293 -29.52 -8.85 23.09
N PHE A 294 -28.95 -10.01 22.81
CA PHE A 294 -29.41 -11.31 23.26
C PHE A 294 -28.47 -12.02 24.25
N ASP A 295 -27.35 -11.36 24.62
CA ASP A 295 -26.38 -11.88 25.58
C ASP A 295 -25.61 -10.70 26.21
N GLU A 296 -26.17 -10.11 27.27
CA GLU A 296 -25.67 -8.88 27.92
C GLU A 296 -24.31 -9.05 28.61
N ASP A 297 -23.78 -10.27 28.72
CA ASP A 297 -22.42 -10.51 29.23
C ASP A 297 -21.34 -10.11 28.24
N PHE A 298 -21.72 -9.78 26.99
CA PHE A 298 -20.82 -9.46 25.91
C PHE A 298 -21.13 -8.11 25.25
N VAL A 299 -20.09 -7.49 24.70
CA VAL A 299 -20.20 -6.32 23.81
C VAL A 299 -19.84 -6.70 22.38
N VAL A 300 -20.43 -6.05 21.40
CA VAL A 300 -20.09 -6.24 19.99
C VAL A 300 -18.66 -5.81 19.73
N GLU A 301 -17.92 -6.60 18.96
CA GLU A 301 -16.54 -6.32 18.57
C GLU A 301 -16.49 -5.02 17.73
N PRO A 302 -15.56 -4.06 18.01
CA PRO A 302 -15.57 -2.73 17.40
C PRO A 302 -15.51 -2.69 15.88
N LEU A 303 -14.85 -3.64 15.21
CA LEU A 303 -14.83 -3.68 13.76
C LEU A 303 -16.21 -4.06 13.19
N SER A 304 -16.88 -5.03 13.82
CA SER A 304 -18.23 -5.48 13.44
C SER A 304 -19.29 -4.42 13.78
N ASP A 305 -19.16 -3.74 14.92
CA ASP A 305 -20.06 -2.69 15.38
C ASP A 305 -20.09 -1.46 14.44
N SER A 306 -18.98 -1.19 13.75
CA SER A 306 -18.82 0.03 12.96
C SER A 306 -19.04 -0.14 11.44
N THR A 307 -19.55 -1.26 10.97
CA THR A 307 -19.64 -1.55 9.52
C THR A 307 -20.79 -0.85 8.80
N ILE A 308 -21.83 -0.44 9.51
CA ILE A 308 -23.03 0.19 8.95
C ILE A 308 -23.33 1.59 9.52
N TYR A 309 -22.41 2.17 10.30
CA TYR A 309 -22.62 3.49 10.93
C TYR A 309 -22.93 4.60 9.92
N MET A 310 -22.43 4.49 8.69
CA MET A 310 -22.68 5.46 7.63
C MET A 310 -24.18 5.52 7.25
N ALA A 311 -24.92 4.44 7.33
CA ALA A 311 -26.37 4.44 7.17
C ALA A 311 -27.05 5.20 8.32
N PHE A 312 -26.65 4.95 9.55
CA PHE A 312 -27.17 5.65 10.72
C PHE A 312 -26.89 7.17 10.67
N TYR A 313 -25.76 7.60 10.14
CA TYR A 313 -25.41 9.02 10.00
C TYR A 313 -26.39 9.78 9.10
N THR A 314 -27.02 9.13 8.14
CA THR A 314 -27.99 9.78 7.25
C THR A 314 -29.22 10.30 8.01
N ILE A 315 -29.60 9.64 9.09
CA ILE A 315 -30.81 9.92 9.85
C ILE A 315 -30.55 10.53 11.24
N ARG A 316 -29.28 10.54 11.72
CA ARG A 316 -28.95 10.96 13.09
C ARG A 316 -29.48 12.33 13.48
N HIS A 317 -29.43 13.30 12.57
CA HIS A 317 -29.90 14.66 12.80
C HIS A 317 -31.41 14.75 12.89
N VAL A 318 -32.16 13.86 12.23
CA VAL A 318 -33.63 13.81 12.28
C VAL A 318 -34.12 13.23 13.61
N ILE A 319 -33.43 12.21 14.11
CA ILE A 319 -33.82 11.46 15.31
C ILE A 319 -33.17 11.97 16.61
N GLN A 320 -32.40 13.05 16.57
CA GLN A 320 -31.62 13.53 17.72
C GLN A 320 -32.46 13.85 18.97
N ASP A 321 -33.74 14.26 18.79
CA ASP A 321 -34.65 14.63 19.83
C ASP A 321 -35.65 13.50 20.16
N VAL A 322 -35.58 12.35 19.48
CA VAL A 322 -36.38 11.17 19.77
C VAL A 322 -35.78 10.43 20.95
N PRO A 323 -36.59 10.11 21.99
CA PRO A 323 -36.11 9.29 23.10
C PRO A 323 -35.59 7.93 22.61
N ALA A 324 -34.43 7.49 23.13
CA ALA A 324 -33.83 6.22 22.71
C ALA A 324 -34.78 5.01 22.88
N ASP A 325 -35.59 5.01 23.93
CA ASP A 325 -36.58 3.95 24.20
C ASP A 325 -37.68 3.84 23.13
N ASN A 326 -37.86 4.85 22.31
CA ASN A 326 -38.80 4.86 21.19
C ASN A 326 -38.18 4.37 19.87
N LEU A 327 -36.88 4.29 19.79
CA LEU A 327 -36.14 3.83 18.61
C LEU A 327 -36.08 2.28 18.59
N GLU A 328 -37.23 1.68 18.44
CA GLU A 328 -37.44 0.23 18.36
C GLU A 328 -36.94 -0.33 17.03
N PRO A 329 -36.61 -1.62 16.91
CA PRO A 329 -36.15 -2.26 15.67
C PRO A 329 -37.04 -1.95 14.46
N GLU A 330 -38.37 -1.97 14.63
CA GLU A 330 -39.32 -1.70 13.54
C GLU A 330 -39.19 -0.30 12.93
N PHE A 331 -38.73 0.69 13.69
CA PHE A 331 -38.41 1.99 13.14
C PHE A 331 -37.28 1.89 12.10
N PHE A 332 -36.21 1.19 12.45
CA PHE A 332 -35.07 1.00 11.56
C PHE A 332 -35.40 0.08 10.38
N ASP A 333 -36.19 -0.96 10.59
CA ASP A 333 -36.67 -1.85 9.52
C ASP A 333 -37.48 -1.06 8.47
N TYR A 334 -38.31 -0.11 8.90
CA TYR A 334 -39.00 0.78 7.98
C TYR A 334 -38.06 1.76 7.29
N VAL A 335 -37.20 2.46 8.06
CA VAL A 335 -36.35 3.52 7.53
C VAL A 335 -35.32 2.95 6.56
N PHE A 336 -34.73 1.81 6.82
CA PHE A 336 -33.70 1.25 5.99
C PHE A 336 -34.21 0.27 4.91
N ASN A 337 -35.26 -0.51 5.21
CA ASN A 337 -35.72 -1.60 4.34
C ASN A 337 -37.19 -1.46 3.89
N GLN A 338 -37.85 -0.36 4.24
CA GLN A 338 -39.28 -0.11 3.91
C GLN A 338 -40.22 -1.20 4.42
N GLU A 339 -39.86 -1.86 5.51
CA GLU A 339 -40.71 -2.89 6.13
C GLU A 339 -41.82 -2.26 6.97
N GLY A 340 -43.10 -2.57 6.66
CA GLY A 340 -44.25 -2.00 7.33
C GLY A 340 -44.77 -0.71 6.74
N THR A 341 -45.60 0.02 7.50
CA THR A 341 -46.19 1.30 7.12
C THR A 341 -45.87 2.38 8.16
N VAL A 342 -45.86 3.65 7.78
CA VAL A 342 -45.62 4.77 8.70
C VAL A 342 -46.61 4.75 9.86
N GLU A 343 -47.89 4.41 9.62
CA GLU A 343 -48.93 4.34 10.63
C GLU A 343 -48.66 3.20 11.66
N GLU A 344 -48.18 2.06 11.18
CA GLU A 344 -47.81 0.93 12.06
C GLU A 344 -46.63 1.26 12.96
N ILE A 345 -45.61 1.93 12.38
CA ILE A 345 -44.40 2.36 13.12
C ILE A 345 -44.77 3.42 14.15
N GLN A 346 -45.58 4.41 13.79
CA GLN A 346 -46.07 5.44 14.71
C GLN A 346 -46.84 4.81 15.86
N ASP A 347 -47.76 3.86 15.59
CA ASP A 347 -48.55 3.19 16.62
C ASP A 347 -47.70 2.37 17.60
N LYS A 348 -46.60 1.77 17.12
CA LYS A 348 -45.70 0.97 17.95
C LYS A 348 -44.72 1.84 18.75
N THR A 349 -44.08 2.76 18.12
CA THR A 349 -42.95 3.51 18.68
C THR A 349 -43.34 4.83 19.33
N GLY A 350 -44.52 5.37 18.97
CA GLY A 350 -44.95 6.72 19.39
C GLY A 350 -44.17 7.86 18.74
N ILE A 351 -43.35 7.58 17.74
CA ILE A 351 -42.62 8.60 16.98
C ILE A 351 -43.60 9.32 16.05
N GLU A 352 -43.48 10.63 15.92
CA GLU A 352 -44.33 11.42 15.01
C GLU A 352 -44.12 11.01 13.55
N LYS A 353 -45.20 11.00 12.78
CA LYS A 353 -45.19 10.56 11.39
C LYS A 353 -44.19 11.32 10.54
N GLU A 354 -44.10 12.64 10.72
CA GLU A 354 -43.22 13.53 10.01
C GLU A 354 -41.73 13.16 10.23
N VAL A 355 -41.37 12.72 11.45
CA VAL A 355 -40.01 12.25 11.78
C VAL A 355 -39.69 10.94 11.07
N ILE A 356 -40.65 10.01 11.03
CA ILE A 356 -40.47 8.71 10.36
C ILE A 356 -40.30 8.90 8.86
N GLU A 357 -41.14 9.76 8.23
CA GLU A 357 -41.09 10.06 6.80
C GLU A 357 -39.79 10.80 6.45
N ASP A 358 -39.36 11.80 7.24
CA ASP A 358 -38.11 12.55 7.02
C ASP A 358 -36.89 11.63 7.16
N ALA A 359 -36.84 10.78 8.19
CA ALA A 359 -35.75 9.82 8.34
C ALA A 359 -35.60 8.91 7.11
N ARG A 360 -36.73 8.41 6.58
CA ARG A 360 -36.71 7.61 5.33
C ARG A 360 -36.24 8.44 4.13
N GLU A 361 -36.75 9.67 3.95
CA GLU A 361 -36.33 10.55 2.86
C GLU A 361 -34.85 10.87 2.90
N GLN A 362 -34.29 11.09 4.10
CA GLN A 362 -32.84 11.31 4.26
C GLN A 362 -32.02 10.07 3.89
N PHE A 363 -32.45 8.88 4.30
CA PHE A 363 -31.78 7.66 3.88
C PHE A 363 -31.86 7.46 2.37
N ASP A 364 -33.03 7.59 1.75
CA ASP A 364 -33.21 7.47 0.29
C ASP A 364 -32.36 8.45 -0.51
N TYR A 365 -32.10 9.64 0.05
CA TYR A 365 -31.24 10.65 -0.60
C TYR A 365 -29.76 10.28 -0.52
N TRP A 366 -29.28 9.79 0.60
CA TRP A 366 -27.85 9.55 0.84
C TRP A 366 -27.38 8.14 0.48
N TYR A 367 -28.28 7.18 0.40
CA TYR A 367 -28.00 5.80 0.01
C TYR A 367 -28.51 5.49 -1.39
N PRO A 368 -27.82 4.62 -2.12
CA PRO A 368 -26.58 3.91 -1.76
C PRO A 368 -25.37 4.83 -1.59
N LEU A 369 -24.50 4.47 -0.67
CA LEU A 369 -23.22 5.13 -0.44
C LEU A 369 -22.37 5.17 -1.72
N ASP A 370 -22.03 6.38 -2.23
CA ASP A 370 -21.26 6.51 -3.47
C ASP A 370 -19.79 6.11 -3.27
N TRP A 371 -19.16 6.62 -2.20
CA TRP A 371 -17.77 6.34 -1.90
C TRP A 371 -17.52 6.12 -0.40
N ARG A 372 -16.88 4.99 -0.09
CA ARG A 372 -16.23 4.75 1.20
C ARG A 372 -14.75 4.97 1.07
N THR A 373 -14.19 5.91 1.81
CA THR A 373 -12.76 6.19 1.82
C THR A 373 -12.11 5.65 3.09
N SER A 374 -10.97 4.96 2.98
CA SER A 374 -10.27 4.38 4.12
C SER A 374 -8.80 4.08 3.79
N ALA A 375 -8.04 3.60 4.77
CA ALA A 375 -6.66 3.16 4.55
C ALA A 375 -6.63 1.68 4.09
N TYR A 376 -5.67 1.34 3.22
CA TYR A 376 -5.57 0.00 2.64
C TYR A 376 -5.42 -1.15 3.67
N PRO A 377 -4.83 -1.00 4.87
CA PRO A 377 -4.77 -2.11 5.83
C PRO A 377 -6.13 -2.56 6.34
N LEU A 378 -7.20 -1.75 6.17
CA LEU A 378 -8.55 -2.11 6.57
C LEU A 378 -9.29 -2.97 5.52
N ILE A 379 -8.71 -3.25 4.37
CA ILE A 379 -9.27 -4.18 3.39
C ILE A 379 -9.45 -5.57 3.99
N GLN A 380 -8.43 -6.05 4.72
CA GLN A 380 -8.40 -7.39 5.30
C GLN A 380 -9.36 -7.60 6.50
N ASN A 381 -10.12 -6.57 6.88
CA ASN A 381 -11.06 -6.64 7.99
C ASN A 381 -12.25 -5.70 7.76
N HIS A 382 -12.29 -4.54 8.38
CA HIS A 382 -13.43 -3.63 8.42
C HIS A 382 -14.10 -3.34 7.07
N LEU A 383 -13.34 -3.09 5.99
CA LEU A 383 -13.92 -2.79 4.68
C LEU A 383 -14.60 -4.02 4.06
N THR A 384 -14.01 -5.19 4.19
CA THR A 384 -14.62 -6.43 3.73
C THR A 384 -15.83 -6.80 4.58
N PHE A 385 -15.77 -6.65 5.92
CA PHE A 385 -16.92 -6.84 6.80
C PHE A 385 -18.08 -5.91 6.43
N MET A 386 -17.79 -4.66 6.07
CA MET A 386 -18.79 -3.72 5.57
C MET A 386 -19.53 -4.27 4.35
N LEU A 387 -18.82 -4.89 3.38
CA LEU A 387 -19.45 -5.50 2.21
C LEU A 387 -20.37 -6.66 2.62
N PHE A 388 -19.90 -7.54 3.50
CA PHE A 388 -20.73 -8.63 4.02
C PHE A 388 -21.98 -8.10 4.70
N HIS A 389 -21.85 -7.15 5.62
CA HIS A 389 -22.98 -6.63 6.38
C HIS A 389 -23.97 -5.86 5.51
N HIS A 390 -23.51 -5.04 4.55
CA HIS A 390 -24.41 -4.35 3.63
C HIS A 390 -25.21 -5.34 2.77
N THR A 391 -24.56 -6.39 2.28
CA THR A 391 -25.27 -7.41 1.47
C THR A 391 -26.22 -8.28 2.30
N ALA A 392 -26.07 -8.34 3.63
CA ALA A 392 -26.97 -9.05 4.51
C ALA A 392 -28.16 -8.21 4.95
N LEU A 393 -27.96 -6.91 5.19
CA LEU A 393 -28.91 -6.04 5.88
C LEU A 393 -29.75 -5.19 4.95
N PHE A 394 -29.23 -4.84 3.76
CA PHE A 394 -29.90 -3.93 2.82
C PHE A 394 -30.26 -4.63 1.52
N GLU A 395 -31.24 -4.06 0.81
CA GLU A 395 -31.56 -4.46 -0.55
C GLU A 395 -30.44 -4.07 -1.52
N GLN A 396 -30.36 -4.73 -2.68
CA GLN A 396 -29.25 -4.56 -3.63
C GLN A 396 -29.10 -3.11 -4.13
N GLU A 397 -30.18 -2.36 -4.24
CA GLU A 397 -30.18 -0.97 -4.67
C GLU A 397 -29.48 -0.03 -3.68
N ASP A 398 -29.40 -0.43 -2.40
CA ASP A 398 -28.79 0.35 -1.31
C ASP A 398 -27.35 -0.10 -0.99
N TRP A 399 -26.78 -1.04 -1.74
CA TRP A 399 -25.41 -1.47 -1.53
C TRP A 399 -24.39 -0.41 -1.96
N PRO A 400 -23.24 -0.26 -1.26
CA PRO A 400 -22.21 0.72 -1.57
C PRO A 400 -21.70 0.64 -3.02
N ARG A 401 -21.53 1.79 -3.67
CA ARG A 401 -21.11 1.87 -5.09
C ARG A 401 -19.60 1.84 -5.30
N GLY A 402 -18.84 2.29 -4.32
CA GLY A 402 -17.40 2.37 -4.48
C GLY A 402 -16.61 2.47 -3.19
N ILE A 403 -15.36 2.00 -3.24
CA ILE A 403 -14.40 2.13 -2.16
C ILE A 403 -13.10 2.69 -2.72
N ALA A 404 -12.57 3.75 -2.08
CA ALA A 404 -11.26 4.28 -2.36
C ALA A 404 -10.34 4.07 -1.15
N THR A 405 -9.18 3.46 -1.38
CA THR A 405 -8.21 3.17 -0.32
C THR A 405 -6.92 3.96 -0.49
N TRP A 406 -6.43 4.44 0.63
CA TRP A 406 -5.29 5.36 0.70
C TRP A 406 -4.06 4.71 1.32
N GLY A 407 -2.89 5.22 0.92
CA GLY A 407 -1.61 4.88 1.52
C GLY A 407 -1.43 5.43 2.92
N LEU A 408 -0.29 5.13 3.52
CA LEU A 408 0.08 5.57 4.88
C LEU A 408 1.17 6.63 4.84
N GLY A 409 1.21 7.47 5.90
CA GLY A 409 2.27 8.44 6.09
C GLY A 409 3.51 7.81 6.72
N LYS A 410 4.68 8.16 6.17
CA LYS A 410 6.00 7.93 6.75
C LYS A 410 6.60 9.25 7.18
N LEU A 411 7.55 9.21 8.10
CA LEU A 411 8.37 10.33 8.53
C LEU A 411 9.82 9.98 8.27
N GLU A 412 10.50 10.71 7.38
CA GLU A 412 11.90 10.47 7.03
C GLU A 412 12.18 8.98 6.68
N GLY A 413 11.34 8.41 5.81
CA GLY A 413 11.45 7.04 5.31
C GLY A 413 10.99 5.95 6.27
N LYS A 414 10.60 6.28 7.51
CA LYS A 414 10.18 5.30 8.52
C LYS A 414 8.69 5.42 8.84
N LYS A 415 8.06 4.29 9.17
CA LYS A 415 6.67 4.25 9.61
C LYS A 415 6.49 5.12 10.86
N MET A 416 5.49 6.00 10.85
CA MET A 416 5.13 6.80 12.02
C MET A 416 4.65 5.92 13.17
N SER A 417 5.07 6.27 14.39
CA SER A 417 4.69 5.57 15.62
C SER A 417 4.65 6.52 16.80
N SER A 418 3.45 6.79 17.29
CA SER A 418 3.24 7.68 18.46
C SER A 418 3.89 7.10 19.73
N SER A 419 3.85 5.78 19.92
CA SER A 419 4.46 5.11 21.10
C SER A 419 5.97 5.20 21.12
N LYS A 420 6.62 5.39 19.96
CA LYS A 420 8.07 5.55 19.83
C LYS A 420 8.50 7.01 19.68
N GLY A 421 7.56 7.95 19.73
CA GLY A 421 7.85 9.38 19.55
C GLY A 421 8.31 9.78 18.13
N HIS A 422 8.17 8.87 17.15
CA HIS A 422 8.52 9.09 15.75
C HIS A 422 7.25 9.36 14.93
N VAL A 423 6.73 10.57 15.05
CA VAL A 423 5.47 10.99 14.41
C VAL A 423 5.46 12.49 14.22
N GLU A 424 4.98 12.98 13.09
CA GLU A 424 4.60 14.36 12.89
C GLU A 424 3.09 14.48 13.16
N LEU A 425 2.74 15.30 14.13
CA LEU A 425 1.34 15.55 14.48
C LEU A 425 0.76 16.65 13.60
N PRO A 426 -0.50 16.53 13.13
CA PRO A 426 -1.14 17.57 12.32
C PRO A 426 -1.10 18.95 12.94
N ASP A 427 -1.27 19.05 14.26
CA ASP A 427 -1.21 20.33 14.98
C ASP A 427 0.15 21.03 14.85
N ASN A 428 1.24 20.27 14.94
CA ASN A 428 2.59 20.82 14.77
C ASN A 428 2.80 21.29 13.33
N ALA A 429 2.48 20.43 12.36
CA ALA A 429 2.60 20.75 10.94
C ALA A 429 1.77 21.99 10.56
N ILE A 430 0.54 22.09 11.08
CA ILE A 430 -0.32 23.25 10.82
C ILE A 430 0.22 24.53 11.49
N GLN A 431 0.75 24.44 12.71
CA GLN A 431 1.34 25.59 13.39
C GLN A 431 2.61 26.10 12.69
N GLU A 432 3.43 25.22 12.15
CA GLU A 432 4.71 25.56 11.53
C GLU A 432 4.55 25.98 10.07
N TYR A 433 3.78 25.25 9.28
CA TYR A 433 3.67 25.43 7.82
C TYR A 433 2.31 25.94 7.36
N GLY A 434 1.30 25.90 8.20
CA GLY A 434 -0.09 26.24 7.85
C GLY A 434 -0.86 25.07 7.26
N ALA A 435 -2.20 25.14 7.38
CA ALA A 435 -3.09 24.07 6.91
C ALA A 435 -2.98 23.83 5.39
N ASP A 436 -2.91 24.89 4.61
CA ASP A 436 -2.87 24.80 3.14
C ASP A 436 -1.58 24.16 2.63
N THR A 437 -0.44 24.44 3.25
CA THR A 437 0.84 23.78 2.92
C THR A 437 0.77 22.30 3.24
N THR A 438 0.33 21.96 4.44
CA THR A 438 0.17 20.57 4.89
C THR A 438 -0.74 19.79 3.95
N ARG A 439 -1.90 20.34 3.61
CA ARG A 439 -2.85 19.73 2.67
C ARG A 439 -2.23 19.54 1.28
N PHE A 440 -1.67 20.61 0.71
CA PHE A 440 -1.14 20.56 -0.65
C PHE A 440 0.05 19.61 -0.76
N PHE A 441 0.94 19.57 0.24
CA PHE A 441 2.03 18.61 0.29
C PHE A 441 1.51 17.16 0.25
N ILE A 442 0.57 16.82 1.13
CA ILE A 442 0.04 15.44 1.20
C ILE A 442 -0.62 15.03 -0.12
N PHE A 443 -1.46 15.92 -0.71
CA PHE A 443 -2.20 15.59 -1.92
C PHE A 443 -1.38 15.65 -3.22
N ALA A 444 -0.30 16.42 -3.26
CA ALA A 444 0.48 16.62 -4.47
C ALA A 444 1.84 15.90 -4.49
N SER A 445 2.31 15.37 -3.35
CA SER A 445 3.60 14.65 -3.28
C SER A 445 3.50 13.24 -3.88
N ARG A 446 2.39 12.54 -3.65
CA ARG A 446 2.13 11.18 -4.15
C ARG A 446 0.66 11.04 -4.54
N GLU A 447 0.34 10.03 -5.37
CA GLU A 447 -1.07 9.67 -5.55
C GLU A 447 -1.63 9.10 -4.24
N PRO A 448 -2.93 9.28 -3.94
CA PRO A 448 -3.49 8.99 -2.62
C PRO A 448 -3.30 7.55 -2.14
N TRP A 449 -3.27 6.57 -3.04
CA TRP A 449 -3.06 5.15 -2.71
C TRP A 449 -1.60 4.76 -2.47
N GLN A 450 -0.66 5.71 -2.67
CA GLN A 450 0.77 5.52 -2.39
C GLN A 450 1.12 6.08 -1.01
N ASP A 451 2.06 5.44 -0.33
CA ASP A 451 2.60 5.97 0.91
C ASP A 451 3.33 7.30 0.62
N PHE A 452 3.00 8.34 1.37
CA PHE A 452 3.75 9.58 1.34
C PHE A 452 4.84 9.59 2.42
N ASP A 453 5.91 10.33 2.20
CA ASP A 453 6.98 10.52 3.16
C ASP A 453 7.04 12.00 3.57
N TRP A 454 6.79 12.27 4.84
CA TRP A 454 6.93 13.61 5.39
C TRP A 454 8.41 13.91 5.56
N ASN A 455 8.92 14.80 4.71
CA ASN A 455 10.28 15.32 4.74
C ASN A 455 10.23 16.84 4.92
N THR A 456 10.92 17.35 5.92
CA THR A 456 10.89 18.77 6.28
C THR A 456 11.33 19.67 5.12
N GLU A 457 12.39 19.32 4.38
CA GLU A 457 12.90 20.13 3.27
C GLU A 457 11.85 20.24 2.15
N ASP A 458 11.19 19.12 1.81
CA ASP A 458 10.14 19.11 0.79
C ASP A 458 8.93 19.96 1.22
N VAL A 459 8.51 19.88 2.48
CA VAL A 459 7.38 20.67 3.01
C VAL A 459 7.69 22.17 2.98
N GLU A 460 8.91 22.59 3.35
CA GLU A 460 9.37 23.97 3.24
C GLU A 460 9.33 24.48 1.79
N GLU A 461 9.67 23.63 0.83
CA GLU A 461 9.58 23.97 -0.59
C GLU A 461 8.12 24.24 -1.00
N TYR A 462 7.17 23.38 -0.55
CA TYR A 462 5.74 23.61 -0.80
C TYR A 462 5.22 24.89 -0.13
N PHE A 463 5.65 25.16 1.09
CA PHE A 463 5.33 26.43 1.78
C PHE A 463 5.76 27.65 0.94
N ASN A 464 6.99 27.67 0.47
CA ASN A 464 7.51 28.74 -0.37
C ASN A 464 6.74 28.86 -1.70
N LYS A 465 6.37 27.75 -2.32
CA LYS A 465 5.56 27.70 -3.55
C LYS A 465 4.19 28.34 -3.35
N ILE A 466 3.51 28.04 -2.25
CA ILE A 466 2.20 28.60 -1.90
C ILE A 466 2.30 30.11 -1.62
N GLN A 467 3.33 30.56 -0.90
CA GLN A 467 3.58 31.99 -0.69
C GLN A 467 3.80 32.74 -2.00
N ASN A 468 4.53 32.14 -2.93
CA ASN A 468 4.76 32.70 -4.26
C ASN A 468 3.47 32.71 -5.11
N PHE A 469 2.65 31.67 -5.01
CA PHE A 469 1.34 31.62 -5.68
C PHE A 469 0.45 32.78 -5.23
N TYR A 470 0.33 33.01 -3.93
CA TYR A 470 -0.44 34.11 -3.37
C TYR A 470 0.04 35.47 -3.90
N LYS A 471 1.32 35.76 -3.75
CA LYS A 471 1.91 37.07 -4.19
C LYS A 471 1.72 37.28 -5.69
N ARG A 472 2.03 36.28 -6.49
CA ARG A 472 1.95 36.36 -7.95
C ARG A 472 0.53 36.55 -8.43
N SER A 473 -0.45 35.85 -7.86
CA SER A 473 -1.86 35.98 -8.25
C SER A 473 -2.38 37.38 -8.02
N LYS A 474 -2.04 37.99 -6.88
CA LYS A 474 -2.35 39.40 -6.59
C LYS A 474 -1.68 40.36 -7.56
N GLU A 475 -0.40 40.16 -7.83
CA GLU A 475 0.38 41.03 -8.71
C GLU A 475 -0.14 40.98 -10.17
N LEU A 476 -0.56 39.83 -10.63
CA LEU A 476 -0.96 39.62 -12.04
C LEU A 476 -2.40 39.99 -12.32
N TYR A 477 -3.30 39.84 -11.37
CA TYR A 477 -4.71 40.12 -11.59
C TYR A 477 -4.94 41.60 -11.93
N ASN A 478 -5.75 41.86 -12.97
CA ASN A 478 -6.00 43.18 -13.51
C ASN A 478 -4.79 43.90 -14.15
N THR A 479 -3.67 43.21 -14.35
CA THR A 479 -2.55 43.77 -15.12
C THR A 479 -2.72 43.60 -16.62
N GLY A 480 -1.87 44.27 -17.38
CA GLY A 480 -1.88 44.21 -18.84
C GLY A 480 -2.79 45.20 -19.50
N LYS A 481 -2.98 45.05 -20.80
CA LYS A 481 -3.78 45.94 -21.66
C LYS A 481 -5.07 45.27 -22.10
N GLU A 482 -6.14 46.05 -22.27
CA GLU A 482 -7.34 45.61 -22.97
C GLU A 482 -7.08 45.66 -24.48
N ARG A 483 -7.03 44.51 -25.12
CA ARG A 483 -6.80 44.37 -26.57
C ARG A 483 -7.43 43.08 -27.07
N GLU A 484 -7.52 42.92 -28.39
CA GLU A 484 -7.90 41.67 -29.01
C GLU A 484 -6.82 40.59 -28.80
N ASN A 485 -7.21 39.31 -28.80
CA ASN A 485 -6.33 38.19 -28.61
C ASN A 485 -5.41 38.02 -29.83
N ASN A 486 -4.09 38.05 -29.58
CA ASN A 486 -3.11 37.65 -30.56
C ASN A 486 -2.80 36.12 -30.43
N ARG A 487 -1.79 35.61 -31.16
CA ARG A 487 -1.49 34.18 -31.20
C ARG A 487 -1.11 33.63 -29.82
N ILE A 488 -0.22 34.32 -29.07
CA ILE A 488 0.18 33.86 -27.74
C ILE A 488 -0.97 33.87 -26.75
N ASP A 489 -1.92 34.80 -26.86
CA ASP A 489 -3.13 34.80 -26.01
C ASP A 489 -4.01 33.58 -26.31
N ARG A 490 -4.20 33.24 -27.59
CA ARG A 490 -4.95 32.05 -27.99
C ARG A 490 -4.28 30.76 -27.54
N TYR A 491 -2.95 30.70 -27.66
CA TYR A 491 -2.16 29.60 -27.10
C TYR A 491 -2.42 29.42 -25.59
N VAL A 492 -2.32 30.51 -24.81
CA VAL A 492 -2.54 30.47 -23.36
C VAL A 492 -3.95 30.00 -23.01
N LEU A 493 -4.95 30.53 -23.69
CA LEU A 493 -6.35 30.13 -23.50
C LEU A 493 -6.55 28.65 -23.84
N SER A 494 -5.99 28.18 -24.96
CA SER A 494 -6.07 26.79 -25.41
C SER A 494 -5.44 25.83 -24.39
N ARG A 495 -4.22 26.11 -23.99
CA ARG A 495 -3.51 25.30 -22.97
C ARG A 495 -4.24 25.29 -21.63
N LEU A 496 -4.82 26.41 -21.21
CA LEU A 496 -5.60 26.50 -19.98
C LEU A 496 -6.80 25.54 -20.01
N GLN A 497 -7.50 25.43 -21.17
CA GLN A 497 -8.63 24.49 -21.30
C GLN A 497 -8.17 23.03 -21.15
N LYS A 498 -7.03 22.66 -21.77
CA LYS A 498 -6.47 21.32 -21.68
C LYS A 498 -6.01 21.00 -20.24
N ILE A 499 -5.33 21.94 -19.57
CA ILE A 499 -4.96 21.82 -18.17
C ILE A 499 -6.20 21.63 -17.27
N THR A 500 -7.25 22.44 -17.49
CA THR A 500 -8.51 22.34 -16.76
C THR A 500 -9.15 20.96 -16.93
N ARG A 501 -9.21 20.46 -18.17
CA ARG A 501 -9.72 19.12 -18.48
C ARG A 501 -8.93 18.04 -17.73
N ASP A 502 -7.60 18.10 -17.78
CA ASP A 502 -6.74 17.09 -17.21
C ASP A 502 -6.75 17.13 -15.67
N ALA A 503 -6.89 18.34 -15.08
CA ALA A 503 -7.11 18.51 -13.65
C ALA A 503 -8.47 17.96 -13.21
N THR A 504 -9.54 18.23 -13.97
CA THR A 504 -10.89 17.71 -13.72
C THR A 504 -10.89 16.18 -13.73
N LYS A 505 -10.31 15.57 -14.77
CA LYS A 505 -10.20 14.12 -14.85
C LYS A 505 -9.38 13.55 -13.69
N GLY A 506 -8.32 14.23 -13.29
CA GLY A 506 -7.55 13.83 -12.10
C GLY A 506 -8.41 13.81 -10.84
N MET A 507 -9.27 14.80 -10.62
CA MET A 507 -10.18 14.83 -9.46
C MET A 507 -11.23 13.72 -9.54
N GLU A 508 -11.85 13.50 -10.71
CA GLU A 508 -12.85 12.44 -10.91
C GLU A 508 -12.29 11.04 -10.66
N ASP A 509 -11.02 10.80 -11.02
CA ASP A 509 -10.32 9.53 -10.87
C ASP A 509 -9.60 9.41 -9.51
N PHE A 510 -9.79 10.33 -8.55
CA PHE A 510 -9.05 10.42 -7.28
C PHE A 510 -7.52 10.58 -7.44
N GLN A 511 -7.04 10.96 -8.62
CA GLN A 511 -5.64 11.25 -8.91
C GLN A 511 -5.30 12.67 -8.45
N THR A 512 -5.35 12.91 -7.14
CA THR A 512 -5.20 14.26 -6.57
C THR A 512 -3.84 14.87 -6.88
N ARG A 513 -2.77 14.06 -6.89
CA ARG A 513 -1.44 14.52 -7.31
C ARG A 513 -1.46 15.05 -8.74
N LYS A 514 -2.03 14.29 -9.68
CA LYS A 514 -2.15 14.71 -11.07
C LYS A 514 -2.92 16.01 -11.20
N SER A 515 -4.05 16.14 -10.50
CA SER A 515 -4.85 17.36 -10.50
C SER A 515 -4.08 18.54 -9.89
N GLY A 516 -3.44 18.36 -8.75
CA GLY A 516 -2.62 19.39 -8.10
C GLY A 516 -1.42 19.84 -8.94
N LEU A 517 -0.76 18.90 -9.65
CA LEU A 517 0.33 19.23 -10.58
C LEU A 517 -0.19 20.07 -11.74
N ASN A 518 -1.32 19.73 -12.33
CA ASN A 518 -1.95 20.51 -13.40
C ASN A 518 -2.36 21.91 -12.90
N GLY A 519 -3.14 22.00 -11.83
CA GLY A 519 -3.62 23.27 -11.29
C GLY A 519 -2.53 24.21 -10.80
N PHE A 520 -1.42 23.65 -10.28
CA PHE A 520 -0.34 24.46 -9.75
C PHE A 520 0.82 24.61 -10.76
N PHE A 521 1.49 23.52 -11.11
CA PHE A 521 2.77 23.60 -11.83
C PHE A 521 2.57 23.90 -13.32
N GLU A 522 1.60 23.26 -13.97
CA GLU A 522 1.34 23.52 -15.39
C GLU A 522 0.80 24.93 -15.61
N VAL A 523 -0.11 25.42 -14.75
CA VAL A 523 -0.58 26.81 -14.83
C VAL A 523 0.55 27.80 -14.55
N ASN A 524 1.44 27.49 -13.58
CA ASN A 524 2.61 28.32 -13.28
C ASN A 524 3.56 28.41 -14.50
N SER A 525 3.82 27.28 -15.14
CA SER A 525 4.64 27.18 -16.33
C SER A 525 4.00 28.00 -17.47
N LEU A 526 2.68 27.87 -17.63
CA LEU A 526 1.90 28.63 -18.63
C LEU A 526 1.99 30.16 -18.39
N ILE A 527 1.83 30.60 -17.14
CA ILE A 527 1.97 32.01 -16.75
C ILE A 527 3.38 32.53 -17.04
N ASN A 528 4.41 31.77 -16.69
CA ASN A 528 5.80 32.16 -16.93
C ASN A 528 6.07 32.27 -18.44
N ARG A 529 5.63 31.27 -19.20
CA ARG A 529 5.74 31.31 -20.67
C ARG A 529 5.04 32.54 -21.23
N TYR A 530 3.80 32.83 -20.80
CA TYR A 530 3.02 33.97 -21.24
C TYR A 530 3.74 35.30 -20.95
N ARG A 531 4.29 35.47 -19.76
CA ARG A 531 5.04 36.68 -19.36
C ARG A 531 6.30 36.89 -20.18
N ASN A 532 7.00 35.83 -20.51
CA ASN A 532 8.25 35.89 -21.28
C ASN A 532 7.99 36.15 -22.78
N ARG A 533 6.83 35.64 -23.28
CA ARG A 533 6.51 35.67 -24.71
C ARG A 533 5.69 36.87 -25.15
N ALA A 534 4.88 37.44 -24.23
CA ALA A 534 3.99 38.53 -24.59
C ALA A 534 4.66 39.89 -24.38
N GLU A 535 4.77 40.70 -25.43
CA GLU A 535 5.20 42.11 -25.34
C GLU A 535 4.39 42.88 -24.26
N SER A 536 3.11 42.58 -24.15
CA SER A 536 2.24 43.03 -23.05
C SER A 536 1.13 42.02 -22.82
N LEU A 537 0.86 41.67 -21.56
CA LEU A 537 -0.23 40.76 -21.22
C LEU A 537 -1.57 41.30 -21.64
N ASN A 538 -2.49 40.44 -22.11
CA ASN A 538 -3.88 40.79 -22.30
C ASN A 538 -4.60 40.63 -20.94
N LYS A 539 -5.20 41.74 -20.49
CA LYS A 539 -5.86 41.79 -19.17
C LYS A 539 -6.96 40.73 -19.01
N LYS A 540 -7.75 40.47 -20.03
CA LYS A 540 -8.83 39.46 -19.95
C LYS A 540 -8.25 38.05 -19.82
N VAL A 541 -7.21 37.76 -20.59
CA VAL A 541 -6.55 36.42 -20.57
C VAL A 541 -5.87 36.15 -19.24
N ILE A 542 -5.08 37.10 -18.73
CA ILE A 542 -4.38 36.87 -17.46
C ILE A 542 -5.34 36.76 -16.28
N ASN A 543 -6.45 37.52 -16.30
CA ASN A 543 -7.50 37.40 -15.28
C ASN A 543 -8.14 36.01 -15.33
N GLU A 544 -8.48 35.49 -16.53
CA GLU A 544 -9.04 34.16 -16.67
C GLU A 544 -8.08 33.08 -16.16
N VAL A 545 -6.79 33.20 -16.49
CA VAL A 545 -5.78 32.25 -16.00
C VAL A 545 -5.69 32.24 -14.48
N VAL A 546 -5.65 33.43 -13.85
CA VAL A 546 -5.55 33.56 -12.38
C VAL A 546 -6.81 33.03 -11.71
N GLU A 547 -8.01 33.39 -12.21
CA GLU A 547 -9.29 32.92 -11.66
C GLU A 547 -9.41 31.39 -11.77
N THR A 548 -9.05 30.83 -12.92
CA THR A 548 -9.07 29.36 -13.12
C THR A 548 -8.08 28.67 -12.18
N GLN A 549 -6.86 29.22 -12.02
CA GLN A 549 -5.89 28.66 -11.11
C GLN A 549 -6.38 28.66 -9.66
N ILE A 550 -6.98 29.75 -9.20
CA ILE A 550 -7.54 29.83 -7.83
C ILE A 550 -8.60 28.75 -7.63
N LYS A 551 -9.51 28.57 -8.59
CA LYS A 551 -10.56 27.54 -8.54
C LYS A 551 -9.98 26.12 -8.53
N LEU A 552 -9.00 25.82 -9.41
CA LEU A 552 -8.35 24.51 -9.47
C LEU A 552 -7.58 24.20 -8.18
N MET A 553 -7.07 25.23 -7.51
CA MET A 553 -6.30 25.08 -6.26
C MET A 553 -7.15 25.10 -5.00
N ALA A 554 -8.39 25.58 -5.04
CA ALA A 554 -9.25 25.68 -3.87
C ALA A 554 -9.44 24.35 -3.09
N PRO A 555 -9.58 23.18 -3.70
CA PRO A 555 -9.67 21.92 -2.96
C PRO A 555 -8.38 21.58 -2.19
N PHE A 556 -7.22 22.04 -2.65
CA PHE A 556 -5.91 21.77 -2.06
C PHE A 556 -5.50 22.81 -1.03
N THR A 557 -5.72 24.09 -1.33
CA THR A 557 -5.29 25.25 -0.53
C THR A 557 -6.47 26.19 -0.28
N PRO A 558 -7.51 25.74 0.46
CA PRO A 558 -8.79 26.46 0.57
C PRO A 558 -8.63 27.85 1.17
N HIS A 559 -7.83 28.03 2.24
CA HIS A 559 -7.74 29.30 2.94
C HIS A 559 -7.08 30.38 2.08
N ILE A 560 -5.97 30.06 1.40
CA ILE A 560 -5.28 31.00 0.51
C ILE A 560 -6.15 31.30 -0.71
N CYS A 561 -6.90 30.34 -1.23
CA CYS A 561 -7.76 30.56 -2.37
C CYS A 561 -8.97 31.43 -2.01
N GLU A 562 -9.57 31.29 -0.84
CA GLU A 562 -10.62 32.18 -0.35
C GLU A 562 -10.11 33.61 -0.15
N GLU A 563 -8.95 33.79 0.47
CA GLU A 563 -8.32 35.10 0.63
C GLU A 563 -8.02 35.76 -0.70
N LEU A 564 -7.47 35.00 -1.67
CA LEU A 564 -7.22 35.51 -3.02
C LEU A 564 -8.51 35.89 -3.72
N TRP A 565 -9.59 35.10 -3.57
CA TRP A 565 -10.88 35.34 -4.20
C TRP A 565 -11.49 36.67 -3.75
N GLU A 566 -11.42 36.96 -2.44
CA GLU A 566 -11.84 38.24 -1.87
C GLU A 566 -10.95 39.40 -2.37
N GLU A 567 -9.62 39.23 -2.33
CA GLU A 567 -8.67 40.29 -2.71
C GLU A 567 -8.72 40.67 -4.19
N ILE A 568 -9.06 39.73 -5.07
CA ILE A 568 -9.29 40.04 -6.49
C ILE A 568 -10.69 40.61 -6.76
N GLY A 569 -11.50 40.83 -5.71
CA GLY A 569 -12.79 41.51 -5.76
C GLY A 569 -13.95 40.65 -6.25
N LYS A 570 -13.91 39.35 -6.05
CA LYS A 570 -15.02 38.44 -6.34
C LYS A 570 -16.00 38.38 -5.19
N GLU A 571 -17.27 38.18 -5.47
CA GLU A 571 -18.35 38.03 -4.50
C GLU A 571 -18.49 36.54 -4.09
N GLY A 572 -18.89 36.28 -2.84
CA GLY A 572 -19.08 34.94 -2.28
C GLY A 572 -17.77 34.18 -2.04
N PHE A 573 -17.87 32.90 -1.75
CA PHE A 573 -16.73 32.04 -1.52
C PHE A 573 -16.29 31.31 -2.78
N VAL A 574 -14.98 31.10 -2.99
CA VAL A 574 -14.50 30.29 -4.12
C VAL A 574 -14.96 28.84 -4.00
N SER A 575 -15.11 28.33 -2.78
CA SER A 575 -15.63 26.98 -2.50
C SER A 575 -17.08 26.77 -2.93
N GLU A 576 -17.86 27.86 -3.02
CA GLU A 576 -19.25 27.84 -3.52
C GLU A 576 -19.35 28.13 -5.04
N SER A 577 -18.23 28.50 -5.66
CA SER A 577 -18.21 28.77 -7.10
C SER A 577 -18.20 27.45 -7.90
N GLU A 578 -18.73 27.50 -9.13
CA GLU A 578 -18.65 26.35 -10.02
C GLU A 578 -17.21 25.97 -10.35
N TRP A 579 -16.93 24.66 -10.37
CA TRP A 579 -15.67 24.12 -10.86
C TRP A 579 -15.46 24.53 -12.32
N PRO A 580 -14.24 24.94 -12.74
CA PRO A 580 -14.01 25.41 -14.10
C PRO A 580 -14.25 24.28 -15.12
N THR A 581 -15.06 24.61 -16.13
CA THR A 581 -15.38 23.69 -17.23
C THR A 581 -14.57 24.08 -18.47
N PRO A 582 -13.92 23.13 -19.15
CA PRO A 582 -13.18 23.41 -20.39
C PRO A 582 -14.09 23.92 -21.50
N ASP A 583 -13.70 25.03 -22.11
CA ASP A 583 -14.39 25.66 -23.26
C ASP A 583 -13.72 25.20 -24.56
N GLN A 584 -14.39 24.34 -25.31
CA GLN A 584 -13.87 23.78 -26.56
C GLN A 584 -13.65 24.83 -27.64
N GLU A 585 -14.39 25.95 -27.61
CA GLU A 585 -14.24 27.05 -28.60
C GLU A 585 -12.92 27.82 -28.41
N LYS A 586 -12.29 27.72 -27.23
CA LYS A 586 -11.00 28.35 -26.94
C LYS A 586 -9.81 27.46 -27.30
N ILE A 587 -10.02 26.20 -27.67
CA ILE A 587 -8.95 25.32 -28.11
C ILE A 587 -8.51 25.72 -29.50
N ASP A 588 -7.26 26.13 -29.63
CA ASP A 588 -6.60 26.58 -30.86
C ASP A 588 -5.31 25.78 -31.08
N GLU A 589 -5.45 24.65 -31.77
CA GLU A 589 -4.33 23.74 -32.03
C GLU A 589 -3.25 24.39 -32.92
N ALA A 590 -3.65 25.30 -33.85
CA ALA A 590 -2.71 26.01 -34.65
C ALA A 590 -1.84 26.98 -33.83
N ALA A 591 -2.44 27.65 -32.83
CA ALA A 591 -1.67 28.48 -31.89
C ALA A 591 -0.73 27.65 -31.01
N GLU A 592 -1.14 26.46 -30.59
CA GLU A 592 -0.29 25.53 -29.81
C GLU A 592 0.87 25.01 -30.63
N SER A 593 0.62 24.56 -31.86
CA SER A 593 1.67 24.08 -32.78
C SER A 593 2.68 25.19 -33.14
N ALA A 594 2.19 26.41 -33.32
CA ALA A 594 3.06 27.55 -33.58
C ALA A 594 3.97 27.88 -32.38
N GLU A 595 3.47 27.78 -31.16
CA GLU A 595 4.27 28.03 -29.96
C GLU A 595 5.24 26.88 -29.68
N GLU A 596 4.88 25.63 -30.01
CA GLU A 596 5.77 24.49 -29.93
C GLU A 596 6.91 24.58 -30.93
N PHE A 597 6.62 25.06 -32.15
CA PHE A 597 7.64 25.36 -33.14
C PHE A 597 8.65 26.39 -32.62
N VAL A 598 8.20 27.49 -32.01
CA VAL A 598 9.11 28.47 -31.40
C VAL A 598 9.95 27.84 -30.29
N ARG A 599 9.39 26.98 -29.46
CA ARG A 599 10.14 26.23 -28.42
C ARG A 599 11.19 25.32 -29.02
N THR A 600 10.89 24.63 -30.10
CA THR A 600 11.86 23.77 -30.80
C THR A 600 13.04 24.61 -31.27
N VAL A 601 12.77 25.78 -31.91
CA VAL A 601 13.82 26.70 -32.33
C VAL A 601 14.66 27.20 -31.16
N GLU A 602 14.05 27.60 -30.05
CA GLU A 602 14.76 27.99 -28.83
C GLU A 602 15.68 26.88 -28.30
N SER A 603 15.16 25.66 -28.25
CA SER A 603 15.91 24.48 -27.79
C SER A 603 17.09 24.14 -28.68
N ASP A 604 16.90 24.24 -30.01
CA ASP A 604 17.93 23.98 -30.99
C ASP A 604 19.05 25.06 -30.93
N ILE A 605 18.68 26.33 -30.76
CA ILE A 605 19.64 27.42 -30.56
C ILE A 605 20.50 27.16 -29.31
N ARG A 606 19.84 26.87 -28.14
CA ARG A 606 20.54 26.59 -26.89
C ARG A 606 21.48 25.38 -27.01
N SER A 607 21.05 24.33 -27.70
CA SER A 607 21.85 23.14 -27.92
C SER A 607 23.09 23.44 -28.80
N LEU A 608 22.97 24.39 -29.75
CA LEU A 608 24.08 24.83 -30.56
C LEU A 608 25.05 25.75 -29.79
N GLU A 609 24.53 26.64 -28.91
CA GLU A 609 25.34 27.46 -28.01
C GLU A 609 26.27 26.62 -27.13
N GLU A 610 25.78 25.48 -26.62
CA GLU A 610 26.57 24.54 -25.81
C GLU A 610 27.71 23.88 -26.61
N LEU A 611 27.61 23.84 -27.95
CA LEU A 611 28.57 23.19 -28.85
C LEU A 611 29.57 24.16 -29.51
N VAL A 612 29.25 25.45 -29.49
CA VAL A 612 30.06 26.49 -30.15
C VAL A 612 30.85 27.28 -29.08
N ASP A 613 32.16 27.14 -29.07
CA ASP A 613 33.07 27.85 -28.14
C ASP A 613 33.42 29.29 -28.60
N ASP A 614 32.98 29.70 -29.80
CA ASP A 614 33.31 30.98 -30.40
C ASP A 614 32.18 32.01 -30.22
N ASP A 615 32.52 33.30 -30.08
CA ASP A 615 31.60 34.42 -30.08
C ASP A 615 30.93 34.54 -31.47
N TYR A 616 29.63 34.68 -31.53
CA TYR A 616 28.84 34.89 -32.75
C TYR A 616 28.04 36.20 -32.62
N GLU A 617 27.83 36.88 -33.77
CA GLU A 617 27.12 38.17 -33.82
C GLU A 617 25.70 38.04 -34.40
N GLU A 618 25.40 36.97 -35.18
CA GLU A 618 24.15 36.73 -35.84
C GLU A 618 23.76 35.25 -35.78
N ILE A 619 22.49 34.98 -35.57
CA ILE A 619 21.86 33.65 -35.75
C ILE A 619 21.00 33.71 -36.99
N ARG A 620 21.28 32.84 -37.97
CA ARG A 620 20.44 32.68 -39.15
C ARG A 620 19.57 31.44 -38.98
N ILE A 621 18.26 31.65 -39.08
CA ILE A 621 17.24 30.59 -39.04
C ILE A 621 16.71 30.41 -40.47
N ILE A 622 16.91 29.23 -41.04
CA ILE A 622 16.59 28.94 -42.43
C ILE A 622 15.48 27.91 -42.46
N ILE A 623 14.29 28.31 -42.97
CA ILE A 623 13.13 27.46 -43.10
C ILE A 623 13.15 26.65 -44.41
N SER A 624 12.59 25.42 -44.35
CA SER A 624 12.57 24.49 -45.48
C SER A 624 11.79 25.01 -46.70
N ASN A 625 12.11 24.49 -47.86
CA ASN A 625 11.41 24.82 -49.11
C ASN A 625 9.99 24.19 -49.19
N LYS A 626 9.21 24.65 -50.20
CA LYS A 626 7.84 24.18 -50.37
C LYS A 626 7.69 22.71 -50.79
N ALA A 627 8.73 22.18 -51.52
CA ALA A 627 8.67 20.78 -51.95
C ALA A 627 8.83 19.80 -50.74
N LYS A 628 9.71 20.13 -49.80
CA LYS A 628 9.87 19.35 -48.54
C LYS A 628 8.58 19.40 -47.72
N ARG A 629 7.89 20.52 -47.65
CA ARG A 629 6.61 20.65 -46.89
C ARG A 629 5.56 19.73 -47.43
N ASN A 630 5.31 19.75 -48.73
CA ASN A 630 4.37 18.84 -49.38
C ASN A 630 4.76 17.37 -49.17
N LEU A 631 6.05 17.05 -49.11
CA LEU A 631 6.52 15.71 -48.80
C LEU A 631 6.16 15.32 -47.36
N PHE A 632 6.37 16.20 -46.37
CA PHE A 632 6.12 15.94 -44.98
C PHE A 632 4.63 15.85 -44.69
N GLU A 633 3.76 16.68 -45.29
CA GLU A 633 2.32 16.56 -45.18
C GLU A 633 1.82 15.18 -45.65
N GLU A 634 2.25 14.71 -46.81
CA GLU A 634 1.90 13.38 -47.32
C GLU A 634 2.51 12.25 -46.50
N MET A 635 3.68 12.48 -45.88
CA MET A 635 4.32 11.49 -44.99
C MET A 635 3.60 11.33 -43.67
N ILE A 636 3.08 12.39 -43.04
CA ILE A 636 2.36 12.32 -41.77
C ILE A 636 1.16 11.40 -41.93
N ASP A 637 0.29 11.65 -42.91
CA ASP A 637 -0.90 10.85 -43.16
C ASP A 637 -0.55 9.39 -43.47
N LEU A 638 0.55 9.19 -44.22
CA LEU A 638 0.94 7.86 -44.67
C LEU A 638 1.57 7.01 -43.55
N ILE A 639 2.40 7.62 -42.66
CA ILE A 639 3.11 6.90 -41.58
C ILE A 639 2.16 6.44 -40.49
N GLU A 640 1.05 7.15 -40.23
CA GLU A 640 0.00 6.70 -39.29
C GLU A 640 -0.60 5.35 -39.71
N GLU A 641 -0.68 5.07 -41.01
CA GLU A 641 -1.16 3.78 -41.56
C GLU A 641 -0.17 2.62 -41.40
N ARG A 642 1.10 2.89 -40.98
CA ARG A 642 2.21 1.93 -40.86
C ARG A 642 2.45 1.12 -42.14
N PRO A 643 2.66 1.72 -43.30
CA PRO A 643 2.81 1.05 -44.58
C PRO A 643 4.15 0.31 -44.69
N GLU A 644 4.21 -0.67 -45.60
CA GLU A 644 5.47 -1.24 -46.04
C GLU A 644 6.32 -0.19 -46.80
N PHE A 645 7.64 -0.19 -46.56
CA PHE A 645 8.56 0.82 -47.12
C PHE A 645 8.40 1.02 -48.64
N GLY A 646 8.28 -0.06 -49.41
CA GLY A 646 8.14 -0.01 -50.87
C GLY A 646 6.85 0.63 -51.34
N GLU A 647 5.74 0.37 -50.63
CA GLU A 647 4.42 0.95 -50.90
C GLU A 647 4.42 2.45 -50.57
N ALA A 648 4.99 2.81 -49.41
CA ALA A 648 5.12 4.21 -49.00
C ALA A 648 5.96 5.01 -49.98
N MET A 649 7.11 4.47 -50.39
CA MET A 649 8.00 5.09 -51.36
C MET A 649 7.28 5.36 -52.69
N GLN A 650 6.52 4.41 -53.22
CA GLN A 650 5.78 4.58 -54.45
C GLN A 650 4.73 5.68 -54.35
N LYS A 651 3.91 5.67 -53.27
CA LYS A 651 2.87 6.65 -53.03
C LYS A 651 3.44 8.08 -52.97
N LEU A 652 4.56 8.26 -52.25
CA LEU A 652 5.20 9.57 -52.11
C LEU A 652 5.80 10.09 -53.41
N ILE A 653 6.41 9.23 -54.25
CA ILE A 653 6.90 9.59 -55.58
C ILE A 653 5.78 10.04 -56.53
N GLU A 654 4.61 9.41 -56.41
CA GLU A 654 3.45 9.74 -57.22
C GLU A 654 2.76 11.06 -56.80
N LYS A 655 2.83 11.39 -55.52
CA LYS A 655 2.10 12.51 -54.92
C LYS A 655 2.93 13.78 -54.74
N THR A 656 4.26 13.67 -54.68
CA THR A 656 5.13 14.80 -54.41
C THR A 656 6.13 15.08 -55.56
N GLU A 657 6.66 16.29 -55.59
CA GLU A 657 7.69 16.71 -56.59
C GLU A 657 9.12 16.49 -56.07
N SER A 658 9.31 15.86 -54.88
CA SER A 658 10.57 15.64 -54.25
C SER A 658 11.39 14.55 -54.95
N GLN A 659 12.74 14.65 -54.85
CA GLN A 659 13.63 13.68 -55.49
C GLN A 659 13.54 12.31 -54.80
N PRO A 660 13.58 11.19 -55.52
CA PRO A 660 13.46 9.85 -54.93
C PRO A 660 14.52 9.55 -53.83
N ASN A 661 15.70 10.06 -53.93
CA ASN A 661 16.75 9.90 -52.91
C ASN A 661 16.43 10.64 -51.60
N GLU A 662 15.79 11.79 -51.72
CA GLU A 662 15.35 12.61 -50.59
C GLU A 662 14.15 11.94 -49.87
N ILE A 663 13.18 11.45 -50.65
CA ILE A 663 12.07 10.66 -50.11
C ILE A 663 12.58 9.41 -49.38
N GLU A 664 13.53 8.68 -49.96
CA GLU A 664 14.12 7.49 -49.35
C GLU A 664 14.77 7.82 -48.00
N GLN A 665 15.53 8.91 -47.93
CA GLN A 665 16.23 9.33 -46.72
C GLN A 665 15.24 9.66 -45.58
N TYR A 666 14.24 10.50 -45.85
CA TYR A 666 13.25 10.89 -44.86
C TYR A 666 12.38 9.70 -44.44
N LEU A 667 11.89 8.93 -45.39
CA LEU A 667 11.02 7.77 -45.12
C LEU A 667 11.72 6.71 -44.23
N LYS A 668 13.01 6.44 -44.45
CA LYS A 668 13.79 5.56 -43.56
C LYS A 668 13.85 6.09 -42.14
N ASN A 669 14.21 7.38 -41.98
CA ASN A 669 14.35 7.99 -40.66
C ASN A 669 13.03 7.96 -39.87
N TYR A 670 11.95 8.32 -40.52
CA TYR A 670 10.67 8.49 -39.83
C TYR A 670 9.81 7.23 -39.72
N LEU A 671 10.05 6.20 -40.53
CA LEU A 671 9.47 4.86 -40.27
C LEU A 671 10.13 4.18 -39.06
N GLU A 672 11.44 4.43 -38.83
CA GLU A 672 12.14 3.91 -37.65
C GLU A 672 11.80 4.73 -36.39
N SER A 673 11.53 6.05 -36.53
CA SER A 673 11.26 6.97 -35.43
C SER A 673 10.11 7.92 -35.76
N PRO A 674 8.85 7.45 -35.79
CA PRO A 674 7.70 8.27 -36.18
C PRO A 674 7.49 9.53 -35.33
N GLY A 675 7.84 9.48 -34.05
CA GLY A 675 7.73 10.62 -33.13
C GLY A 675 8.66 11.81 -33.44
N GLY A 676 9.46 11.72 -34.48
CA GLY A 676 10.28 12.83 -34.97
C GLY A 676 9.60 13.74 -35.98
N LEU A 677 8.46 13.32 -36.55
CA LEU A 677 7.65 14.16 -37.43
C LEU A 677 6.94 15.27 -36.65
N PRO A 678 6.77 16.46 -37.25
CA PRO A 678 5.98 17.50 -36.64
C PRO A 678 4.48 17.11 -36.64
N ASP A 679 3.76 17.46 -35.59
CA ASP A 679 2.31 17.23 -35.49
C ASP A 679 1.52 18.07 -36.52
N THR A 680 2.10 19.20 -36.94
CA THR A 680 1.52 20.12 -37.94
C THR A 680 2.62 20.63 -38.86
N VAL A 681 2.37 20.57 -40.15
CA VAL A 681 3.24 21.21 -41.16
C VAL A 681 2.60 22.57 -41.53
N PHE A 682 3.26 23.65 -41.13
CA PHE A 682 2.86 24.98 -41.57
C PHE A 682 3.29 25.23 -43.03
N ASP A 683 2.57 26.04 -43.77
CA ASP A 683 3.09 26.48 -45.04
C ASP A 683 4.32 27.39 -44.85
N GLN A 684 5.14 27.58 -45.89
CA GLN A 684 6.42 28.30 -45.78
C GLN A 684 6.23 29.78 -45.38
N ASP A 685 5.19 30.41 -45.86
CA ASP A 685 4.89 31.81 -45.56
C ASP A 685 4.38 31.96 -44.13
N GLU A 686 3.58 30.99 -43.64
CA GLU A 686 3.11 30.93 -42.28
C GLU A 686 4.25 30.68 -41.27
N GLU A 687 5.12 29.70 -41.52
CA GLU A 687 6.28 29.43 -40.65
C GLU A 687 7.23 30.65 -40.59
N LYS A 688 7.46 31.30 -41.73
CA LYS A 688 8.20 32.55 -41.79
C LYS A 688 7.53 33.65 -40.96
N GLU A 689 6.21 33.79 -41.05
CA GLU A 689 5.41 34.76 -40.26
C GLU A 689 5.51 34.45 -38.76
N ILE A 690 5.44 33.15 -38.36
CA ILE A 690 5.58 32.73 -36.94
C ILE A 690 6.94 33.22 -36.42
N LEU A 691 8.01 32.94 -37.10
CA LEU A 691 9.36 33.36 -36.69
C LEU A 691 9.53 34.87 -36.68
N GLN A 692 9.00 35.57 -37.71
CA GLN A 692 9.11 37.03 -37.79
C GLN A 692 8.37 37.72 -36.65
N ASN A 693 7.18 37.22 -36.30
CA ASN A 693 6.37 37.74 -35.17
C ASN A 693 7.05 37.46 -33.80
N ASN A 694 8.02 36.55 -33.75
CA ASN A 694 8.74 36.18 -32.54
C ASN A 694 10.23 36.59 -32.59
N LYS A 695 10.64 37.34 -33.62
CA LYS A 695 12.02 37.71 -33.81
C LYS A 695 12.58 38.55 -32.68
N GLU A 696 11.88 39.60 -32.24
CA GLU A 696 12.29 40.48 -31.13
C GLU A 696 12.46 39.66 -29.83
N TYR A 697 11.57 38.76 -29.57
CA TYR A 697 11.69 37.86 -28.42
C TYR A 697 12.95 36.97 -28.48
N LEU A 698 13.22 36.35 -29.64
CA LEU A 698 14.39 35.52 -29.83
C LEU A 698 15.68 36.34 -29.75
N GLU A 699 15.70 37.56 -30.29
CA GLU A 699 16.85 38.49 -30.21
C GLU A 699 17.14 38.90 -28.76
N GLU A 700 16.10 39.13 -27.94
CA GLU A 700 16.24 39.44 -26.51
C GLU A 700 16.72 38.21 -25.72
N GLU A 701 16.16 37.04 -25.99
CA GLU A 701 16.44 35.78 -25.26
C GLU A 701 17.91 35.34 -25.47
N PHE A 702 18.44 35.46 -26.72
CA PHE A 702 19.80 35.05 -27.08
C PHE A 702 20.79 36.20 -27.15
N ASN A 703 20.37 37.42 -26.86
CA ASN A 703 21.17 38.64 -26.90
C ASN A 703 21.99 38.79 -28.19
N THR A 704 21.42 38.47 -29.34
CA THR A 704 22.04 38.48 -30.66
C THR A 704 21.06 38.82 -31.77
N TRP A 705 21.55 39.19 -32.95
CA TRP A 705 20.71 39.46 -34.10
C TRP A 705 20.17 38.16 -34.69
N ILE A 706 18.89 38.15 -35.06
CA ILE A 706 18.24 37.02 -35.71
C ILE A 706 17.87 37.37 -37.16
N LYS A 707 18.32 36.54 -38.10
CA LYS A 707 17.94 36.63 -39.50
C LYS A 707 17.15 35.40 -39.93
N ILE A 708 16.02 35.61 -40.59
CA ILE A 708 15.13 34.55 -41.04
C ILE A 708 15.14 34.52 -42.55
N ASP A 709 15.66 33.44 -43.10
CA ASP A 709 15.77 33.19 -44.54
C ASP A 709 14.97 31.93 -44.90
N THR A 710 14.65 31.77 -46.21
CA THR A 710 14.18 30.48 -46.73
C THR A 710 15.34 29.70 -47.32
N GLU A 711 15.18 28.39 -47.51
CA GLU A 711 16.18 27.54 -48.15
C GLU A 711 16.56 28.06 -49.55
N GLU A 712 15.57 28.62 -50.28
CA GLU A 712 15.80 29.19 -51.59
C GLU A 712 16.55 30.56 -51.56
N GLU A 713 16.45 31.30 -50.47
CA GLU A 713 17.12 32.59 -50.27
C GLU A 713 18.56 32.42 -49.75
N SER A 714 18.94 31.22 -49.27
CA SER A 714 20.24 30.95 -48.66
C SER A 714 21.25 30.29 -49.62
N GLU A 715 22.47 30.79 -49.65
CA GLU A 715 23.61 30.18 -50.38
C GLU A 715 24.39 29.16 -49.52
N ASP A 716 24.03 28.97 -48.24
CA ASP A 716 24.75 28.08 -47.36
C ASP A 716 24.30 26.62 -47.56
N GLN A 717 25.24 25.69 -47.62
CA GLN A 717 24.98 24.25 -47.79
C GLN A 717 24.20 23.66 -46.62
N LYS A 718 24.27 24.25 -45.41
CA LYS A 718 23.51 23.81 -44.27
C LYS A 718 21.99 24.08 -44.42
N ALA A 719 21.57 24.99 -45.31
CA ALA A 719 20.18 25.27 -45.62
C ALA A 719 19.42 24.01 -46.09
N GLU A 720 20.08 23.09 -46.81
CA GLU A 720 19.52 21.83 -47.27
C GLU A 720 19.05 20.92 -46.11
N ARG A 721 19.51 21.18 -44.87
CA ARG A 721 19.13 20.41 -43.69
C ARG A 721 17.84 20.90 -43.05
N ALA A 722 17.31 22.02 -43.51
CA ALA A 722 16.03 22.51 -42.97
C ALA A 722 14.90 21.55 -43.29
N GLU A 723 14.12 21.22 -42.27
CA GLU A 723 12.90 20.41 -42.34
C GLU A 723 11.71 21.23 -41.87
N PRO A 724 10.48 20.91 -42.29
CA PRO A 724 9.28 21.55 -41.73
C PRO A 724 9.23 21.38 -40.20
N GLY A 725 9.01 22.47 -39.47
CA GLY A 725 9.05 22.47 -38.00
C GLY A 725 10.45 22.36 -37.36
N LYS A 726 11.52 22.16 -38.17
CA LYS A 726 12.91 22.07 -37.70
C LYS A 726 13.82 22.85 -38.67
N PRO A 727 13.89 24.19 -38.56
CA PRO A 727 14.69 25.01 -39.44
C PRO A 727 16.18 24.72 -39.23
N ALA A 728 16.99 24.97 -40.25
CA ALA A 728 18.44 24.94 -40.09
C ALA A 728 18.91 26.21 -39.39
N ILE A 729 19.75 26.05 -38.37
CA ILE A 729 20.27 27.16 -37.56
C ILE A 729 21.77 27.29 -37.81
N ILE A 730 22.21 28.52 -38.10
CA ILE A 730 23.61 28.86 -38.33
C ILE A 730 23.99 30.02 -37.42
N MET A 731 25.05 29.87 -36.65
CA MET A 731 25.64 30.92 -35.83
C MET A 731 26.86 31.49 -36.57
N GLU A 732 26.88 32.83 -36.80
CA GLU A 732 27.92 33.53 -37.54
C GLU A 732 28.55 34.65 -36.70
#